data_dc85eea9b4097b9f8790a4fc168dd12c
#
_entry.id   dc85eea9b4097b9f8790a4fc168dd12c
#
_cell.length_a   1.000
_cell.length_b   1.000
_cell.length_c   1.000
_cell.angle_alpha   90.00
_cell.angle_beta   90.00
_cell.angle_gamma   90.00
#
_symmetry.space_group_name_H-M   'P 1'
#
loop_
_entity.id
_entity.type
_entity.pdbx_description
1 polymer ?
#
loop_
_entity_poly.entity_id
_entity_poly.type
_entity_poly.pdbx_seq_one_letter_code
_entity_poly.pdbx_strand_id
1 'polypeptide(L)'
;MSELARAFCARNTLFNDPFEPLTVVVQSFGLGQWLKLQLSDYHGISSNVDCLLPATFLWKLYQSLIPETQLLNESPYDRHRLTWRIMRLLKANPGLASEIDTYLTGAGDKDLRLHQLAAELALLFDEYLMFRPDWILQWQNQRRELTGHEAWQADLWSIIQDDLQGNQGLHRATLHQRVLQSLARQSNSQQSNATHKRISIFGLSTLPPLQLQTFEALAESTEVDIYFLNPCAHYWGDIVSEKDKARRSVRSLLSTDEPLIDEDYLEVGNPLLSSLGKQGREYLELLLESNQVHSEELFLDLEEATALDVVKNDILNLTFGGEFGAECQPIPRQFNDTSIQIHICHSRLREVEVLHDQILHAIKHSSTLRLNDILVMMPDVAEYAPFIQSVFSGSLAYRIADRSSVENSTLFSSFMNLLKLPELRLSGPEVMDLLEVPAIMRHFELTEENLETISYWVEESGIRWELSGKDKQAYWNLPPEDQNSWKFGINRLLLGFAMSPNQGSWDSILPFEITPADTGLLGKLCHFIDLLGEVRTELGEPRSVDEWQILVTRLISTFYDPKGDEVLEVNQLLQVIDEISLDASSGRYQDNASRQMMAYSINQALSNQDSKAGFISGGVTFATLVPMRSIPFRMVALMGMNDGEYPRDVRPHSFDLFASSPARKGDRSKKLDDRYLFLEALLSAGEMFYVSFVGKGVRDNKDRPPSVVVGEWQHYLQAVFGEDYSITHALQPFSRRYYQGDGLQSFSTLWHEALSANEDAPAFMET
;
A
#
# COMPACT_ATOMS: atom_id res chain seq x y z
N MET A 1 -8.78 22.33 4.33
CA MET A 1 -8.16 22.07 3.02
C MET A 1 -8.65 22.96 1.90
N SER A 2 -9.96 23.16 1.73
CA SER A 2 -10.49 24.01 0.65
C SER A 2 -10.00 25.47 0.74
N GLU A 3 -9.92 26.05 1.95
CA GLU A 3 -9.39 27.40 2.15
C GLU A 3 -7.88 27.48 1.91
N LEU A 4 -7.11 26.45 2.33
CA LEU A 4 -5.69 26.37 1.99
C LEU A 4 -5.48 26.32 0.48
N ALA A 5 -6.29 25.54 -0.24
CA ALA A 5 -6.24 25.48 -1.70
C ALA A 5 -6.61 26.82 -2.34
N ARG A 6 -7.63 27.53 -1.80
CA ARG A 6 -8.01 28.88 -2.28
C ARG A 6 -6.87 29.88 -2.07
N ALA A 7 -6.24 29.88 -0.89
CA ALA A 7 -5.08 30.73 -0.60
C ALA A 7 -3.90 30.39 -1.52
N PHE A 8 -3.62 29.09 -1.72
CA PHE A 8 -2.61 28.62 -2.67
C PHE A 8 -2.91 29.11 -4.09
N CYS A 9 -4.15 28.95 -4.59
CA CYS A 9 -4.54 29.41 -5.91
C CYS A 9 -4.44 30.95 -6.02
N ALA A 10 -4.90 31.70 -5.03
CA ALA A 10 -4.82 33.15 -5.01
C ALA A 10 -3.38 33.68 -5.04
N ARG A 11 -2.46 33.03 -4.29
CA ARG A 11 -1.06 33.43 -4.23
C ARG A 11 -0.28 33.06 -5.49
N ASN A 12 -0.72 32.06 -6.23
CA ASN A 12 -0.09 31.59 -7.46
C ASN A 12 -0.84 32.08 -8.72
N THR A 13 -1.49 33.24 -8.66
CA THR A 13 -2.27 33.81 -9.76
C THR A 13 -1.45 34.28 -10.96
N LEU A 14 -0.15 34.44 -10.82
CA LEU A 14 0.66 35.16 -11.81
C LEU A 14 1.73 34.23 -12.40
N PHE A 15 1.35 33.51 -13.44
CA PHE A 15 2.30 33.03 -14.41
C PHE A 15 2.79 34.24 -15.25
N ASN A 16 3.82 34.92 -14.78
CA ASN A 16 4.48 35.96 -15.58
C ASN A 16 5.12 35.34 -16.85
N ASP A 17 5.45 34.05 -16.78
CA ASP A 17 5.93 33.24 -17.88
C ASP A 17 5.17 31.88 -17.88
N PRO A 18 4.35 31.59 -18.90
CA PRO A 18 3.63 30.32 -18.98
C PRO A 18 4.53 29.09 -19.18
N PHE A 19 5.80 29.29 -19.50
CA PHE A 19 6.80 28.22 -19.65
C PHE A 19 7.54 27.92 -18.35
N GLU A 20 7.44 28.78 -17.33
CA GLU A 20 8.02 28.50 -16.02
C GLU A 20 7.10 27.57 -15.23
N PRO A 21 7.56 26.35 -14.81
CA PRO A 21 6.72 25.43 -14.08
C PRO A 21 6.43 25.91 -12.67
N LEU A 22 5.16 25.80 -12.25
CA LEU A 22 4.81 25.96 -10.85
C LEU A 22 5.23 24.70 -10.09
N THR A 23 6.25 24.80 -9.25
CA THR A 23 6.78 23.69 -8.47
C THR A 23 6.01 23.56 -7.16
N VAL A 24 5.36 22.41 -6.98
CA VAL A 24 4.59 22.10 -5.77
C VAL A 24 5.08 20.77 -5.19
N VAL A 25 5.48 20.81 -3.92
CA VAL A 25 5.85 19.61 -3.18
C VAL A 25 4.61 19.10 -2.44
N VAL A 26 4.20 17.87 -2.75
CA VAL A 26 2.96 17.26 -2.25
C VAL A 26 3.24 15.92 -1.58
N GLN A 27 2.37 15.50 -0.66
CA GLN A 27 2.51 14.25 0.06
C GLN A 27 2.18 13.01 -0.79
N SER A 28 1.26 13.15 -1.74
CA SER A 28 0.83 12.07 -2.63
C SER A 28 0.48 12.59 -4.02
N PHE A 29 0.52 11.70 -5.01
CA PHE A 29 0.10 12.04 -6.37
C PHE A 29 -1.41 12.38 -6.43
N GLY A 30 -2.24 11.74 -5.59
CA GLY A 30 -3.67 12.04 -5.48
C GLY A 30 -3.93 13.48 -5.05
N LEU A 31 -3.21 13.95 -4.02
CA LEU A 31 -3.28 15.34 -3.57
C LEU A 31 -2.81 16.31 -4.67
N GLY A 32 -1.76 15.95 -5.42
CA GLY A 32 -1.29 16.75 -6.56
C GLY A 32 -2.33 16.85 -7.67
N GLN A 33 -3.03 15.77 -8.01
CA GLN A 33 -4.13 15.78 -8.99
C GLN A 33 -5.30 16.63 -8.49
N TRP A 34 -5.71 16.47 -7.24
CA TRP A 34 -6.77 17.28 -6.65
C TRP A 34 -6.42 18.77 -6.70
N LEU A 35 -5.18 19.14 -6.37
CA LEU A 35 -4.73 20.52 -6.39
C LEU A 35 -4.72 21.12 -7.82
N LYS A 36 -4.36 20.32 -8.82
CA LYS A 36 -4.46 20.73 -10.25
C LYS A 36 -5.91 21.01 -10.66
N LEU A 37 -6.87 20.21 -10.17
CA LEU A 37 -8.30 20.46 -10.38
C LEU A 37 -8.73 21.76 -9.69
N GLN A 38 -8.32 22.01 -8.44
CA GLN A 38 -8.62 23.26 -7.73
C GLN A 38 -8.04 24.49 -8.47
N LEU A 39 -6.82 24.38 -9.01
CA LEU A 39 -6.24 25.44 -9.86
C LEU A 39 -7.07 25.67 -11.13
N SER A 40 -7.52 24.58 -11.77
CA SER A 40 -8.37 24.66 -12.95
C SER A 40 -9.72 25.31 -12.67
N ASP A 41 -10.34 24.96 -11.54
CA ASP A 41 -11.62 25.53 -11.12
C ASP A 41 -11.49 27.03 -10.77
N TYR A 42 -10.37 27.41 -10.14
CA TYR A 42 -10.13 28.80 -9.73
C TYR A 42 -9.71 29.72 -10.89
N HIS A 43 -8.81 29.26 -11.77
CA HIS A 43 -8.25 30.04 -12.87
C HIS A 43 -8.85 29.74 -14.24
N GLY A 44 -9.71 28.72 -14.36
CA GLY A 44 -10.27 28.24 -15.62
C GLY A 44 -9.34 27.30 -16.39
N ILE A 45 -8.06 27.24 -16.05
CA ILE A 45 -7.05 26.36 -16.66
C ILE A 45 -5.96 26.03 -15.64
N SER A 46 -5.43 24.81 -15.73
CA SER A 46 -4.25 24.38 -14.99
C SER A 46 -3.24 23.77 -15.97
N SER A 47 -2.11 24.43 -16.15
CA SER A 47 -1.03 23.96 -17.03
C SER A 47 0.32 24.19 -16.37
N ASN A 48 1.33 23.40 -16.79
CA ASN A 48 2.72 23.51 -16.35
C ASN A 48 2.89 23.48 -14.82
N VAL A 49 2.16 22.61 -14.13
CA VAL A 49 2.27 22.38 -12.68
C VAL A 49 3.05 21.10 -12.42
N ASP A 50 4.23 21.23 -11.83
CA ASP A 50 5.11 20.11 -11.48
C ASP A 50 4.88 19.72 -10.01
N CYS A 51 4.04 18.71 -9.78
CA CYS A 51 3.78 18.16 -8.45
C CYS A 51 4.78 17.06 -8.14
N LEU A 52 5.65 17.28 -7.17
CA LEU A 52 6.74 16.39 -6.80
C LEU A 52 6.58 15.88 -5.37
N LEU A 53 7.00 14.64 -5.12
CA LEU A 53 7.16 14.14 -3.76
C LEU A 53 8.43 14.77 -3.12
N PRO A 54 8.47 14.93 -1.77
CA PRO A 54 9.60 15.60 -1.11
C PRO A 54 10.96 15.01 -1.46
N ALA A 55 11.09 13.68 -1.46
CA ALA A 55 12.35 13.00 -1.80
C ALA A 55 12.79 13.27 -3.25
N THR A 56 11.85 13.25 -4.19
CA THR A 56 12.12 13.51 -5.62
C THR A 56 12.54 14.96 -5.84
N PHE A 57 11.84 15.90 -5.19
CA PHE A 57 12.20 17.32 -5.26
C PHE A 57 13.61 17.57 -4.72
N LEU A 58 13.91 17.05 -3.53
CA LEU A 58 15.23 17.23 -2.91
C LEU A 58 16.34 16.58 -3.74
N TRP A 59 16.09 15.42 -4.34
CA TRP A 59 17.08 14.80 -5.22
C TRP A 59 17.38 15.65 -6.46
N LYS A 60 16.36 16.18 -7.13
CA LYS A 60 16.54 17.13 -8.26
C LYS A 60 17.33 18.38 -7.82
N LEU A 61 17.01 18.91 -6.64
CA LEU A 61 17.72 20.05 -6.06
C LEU A 61 19.20 19.72 -5.82
N TYR A 62 19.51 18.55 -5.23
CA TYR A 62 20.88 18.12 -4.96
C TYR A 62 21.68 18.00 -6.27
N GLN A 63 21.08 17.43 -7.31
CA GLN A 63 21.69 17.35 -8.64
C GLN A 63 21.97 18.73 -9.25
N SER A 64 21.10 19.72 -9.03
CA SER A 64 21.30 21.08 -9.54
C SER A 64 22.39 21.86 -8.82
N LEU A 65 22.56 21.62 -7.51
CA LEU A 65 23.51 22.35 -6.67
C LEU A 65 24.89 21.69 -6.58
N ILE A 66 24.97 20.39 -6.81
CA ILE A 66 26.21 19.62 -6.74
C ILE A 66 26.48 18.96 -8.09
N PRO A 67 27.34 19.56 -8.93
CA PRO A 67 27.63 19.07 -10.29
C PRO A 67 28.12 17.62 -10.35
N GLU A 68 28.75 17.14 -9.27
CA GLU A 68 29.29 15.78 -9.14
C GLU A 68 28.17 14.71 -9.12
N THR A 69 26.93 15.09 -8.79
CA THR A 69 25.77 14.20 -8.80
C THR A 69 25.03 14.18 -10.14
N GLN A 70 25.33 15.08 -11.05
CA GLN A 70 24.66 15.16 -12.37
C GLN A 70 24.91 13.91 -13.24
N LEU A 71 25.93 13.12 -12.93
CA LEU A 71 26.25 11.89 -13.63
C LEU A 71 25.40 10.69 -13.23
N LEU A 72 24.64 10.80 -12.13
CA LEU A 72 23.80 9.72 -11.60
C LEU A 72 22.35 10.16 -11.61
N ASN A 73 21.51 9.53 -12.41
CA ASN A 73 20.07 9.75 -12.37
C ASN A 73 19.47 9.30 -11.04
N GLU A 74 20.08 8.31 -10.40
CA GLU A 74 19.66 7.72 -9.14
C GLU A 74 20.85 7.45 -8.22
N SER A 75 20.61 7.48 -6.91
CA SER A 75 21.63 7.27 -5.91
C SER A 75 22.08 5.79 -5.87
N PRO A 76 23.39 5.50 -5.71
CA PRO A 76 23.85 4.14 -5.46
C PRO A 76 23.43 3.60 -4.08
N TYR A 77 22.90 4.48 -3.22
CA TYR A 77 22.31 4.16 -1.91
C TYR A 77 20.79 4.01 -1.97
N ASP A 78 20.17 4.11 -3.15
CA ASP A 78 18.75 3.83 -3.28
C ASP A 78 18.47 2.40 -2.85
N ARG A 79 17.37 2.19 -2.14
CA ARG A 79 17.00 0.94 -1.48
C ARG A 79 17.18 -0.28 -2.39
N HIS A 80 16.71 -0.22 -3.64
CA HIS A 80 16.77 -1.35 -4.57
C HIS A 80 18.22 -1.71 -4.93
N ARG A 81 19.05 -0.73 -5.28
CA ARG A 81 20.47 -0.94 -5.59
C ARG A 81 21.29 -1.38 -4.40
N LEU A 82 21.01 -0.76 -3.24
CA LEU A 82 21.66 -1.10 -1.98
C LEU A 82 21.35 -2.54 -1.56
N THR A 83 20.14 -3.06 -1.83
CA THR A 83 19.76 -4.45 -1.56
C THR A 83 20.72 -5.43 -2.26
N TRP A 84 20.95 -5.28 -3.56
CA TRP A 84 21.84 -6.16 -4.31
C TRP A 84 23.31 -6.04 -3.86
N ARG A 85 23.73 -4.85 -3.51
CA ARG A 85 25.07 -4.59 -2.96
C ARG A 85 25.25 -5.26 -1.62
N ILE A 86 24.34 -5.07 -0.68
CA ILE A 86 24.39 -5.71 0.63
C ILE A 86 24.38 -7.23 0.48
N MET A 87 23.52 -7.77 -0.37
CA MET A 87 23.47 -9.21 -0.64
C MET A 87 24.84 -9.76 -1.06
N ARG A 88 25.52 -9.10 -2.00
CA ARG A 88 26.87 -9.47 -2.44
C ARG A 88 27.89 -9.35 -1.32
N LEU A 89 27.86 -8.25 -0.58
CA LEU A 89 28.82 -7.99 0.49
C LEU A 89 28.66 -8.97 1.67
N LEU A 90 27.43 -9.35 2.02
CA LEU A 90 27.17 -10.38 3.04
C LEU A 90 27.66 -11.76 2.60
N LYS A 91 27.52 -12.12 1.31
CA LYS A 91 28.12 -13.36 0.78
C LYS A 91 29.66 -13.33 0.86
N ALA A 92 30.27 -12.19 0.62
CA ALA A 92 31.73 -12.03 0.62
C ALA A 92 32.33 -11.96 2.03
N ASN A 93 31.54 -11.62 3.06
CA ASN A 93 31.98 -11.43 4.44
C ASN A 93 31.19 -12.33 5.41
N PRO A 94 31.31 -13.67 5.33
CA PRO A 94 30.68 -14.56 6.29
C PRO A 94 31.29 -14.32 7.69
N GLY A 95 30.44 -14.37 8.72
CA GLY A 95 30.88 -14.12 10.11
C GLY A 95 30.82 -12.66 10.55
N LEU A 96 30.25 -11.76 9.74
CA LEU A 96 30.04 -10.35 10.13
C LEU A 96 29.16 -10.23 11.38
N ALA A 97 28.13 -11.07 11.49
CA ALA A 97 27.28 -11.22 12.66
C ALA A 97 26.76 -12.66 12.79
N SER A 98 26.87 -13.25 13.98
CA SER A 98 26.43 -14.61 14.27
C SER A 98 24.94 -14.82 14.03
N GLU A 99 24.13 -13.80 14.29
CA GLU A 99 22.68 -13.81 14.07
C GLU A 99 22.33 -13.92 12.58
N ILE A 100 23.07 -13.23 11.70
CA ILE A 100 22.92 -13.29 10.25
C ILE A 100 23.25 -14.71 9.76
N ASP A 101 24.37 -15.27 10.19
CA ASP A 101 24.77 -16.61 9.80
C ASP A 101 23.75 -17.66 10.26
N THR A 102 23.24 -17.53 11.48
CA THR A 102 22.19 -18.40 12.01
C THR A 102 20.90 -18.30 11.18
N TYR A 103 20.48 -17.10 10.81
CA TYR A 103 19.31 -16.89 9.97
C TYR A 103 19.48 -17.54 8.59
N LEU A 104 20.65 -17.42 7.98
CA LEU A 104 20.93 -17.96 6.65
C LEU A 104 21.07 -19.49 6.62
N THR A 105 21.36 -20.15 7.76
CA THR A 105 21.42 -21.62 7.85
C THR A 105 20.05 -22.28 8.05
N GLY A 106 18.99 -21.52 8.23
CA GLY A 106 17.63 -22.05 8.39
C GLY A 106 17.09 -22.75 7.13
N ALA A 107 15.92 -23.42 7.23
CA ALA A 107 15.27 -24.13 6.13
C ALA A 107 14.75 -23.16 5.05
N GLY A 108 14.76 -23.58 3.78
CA GLY A 108 14.28 -22.85 2.62
C GLY A 108 15.36 -22.33 1.70
N ASP A 109 15.00 -21.54 0.70
CA ASP A 109 15.93 -20.98 -0.27
C ASP A 109 16.84 -19.94 0.37
N LYS A 110 18.15 -20.20 0.32
CA LYS A 110 19.17 -19.36 0.95
C LYS A 110 19.31 -18.01 0.26
N ASP A 111 19.20 -17.96 -1.07
CA ASP A 111 19.34 -16.73 -1.83
C ASP A 111 18.14 -15.81 -1.60
N LEU A 112 16.93 -16.36 -1.54
CA LEU A 112 15.73 -15.61 -1.18
C LEU A 112 15.84 -15.00 0.22
N ARG A 113 16.27 -15.80 1.22
CA ARG A 113 16.45 -15.29 2.59
C ARG A 113 17.49 -14.18 2.68
N LEU A 114 18.60 -14.37 1.97
CA LEU A 114 19.65 -13.36 1.91
C LEU A 114 19.17 -12.09 1.24
N HIS A 115 18.40 -12.21 0.15
CA HIS A 115 17.79 -11.06 -0.52
C HIS A 115 16.80 -10.32 0.37
N GLN A 116 15.91 -11.04 1.07
CA GLN A 116 14.97 -10.46 2.01
C GLN A 116 15.69 -9.71 3.16
N LEU A 117 16.71 -10.33 3.75
CA LEU A 117 17.53 -9.69 4.78
C LEU A 117 18.24 -8.44 4.25
N ALA A 118 18.82 -8.54 3.05
CA ALA A 118 19.48 -7.39 2.41
C ALA A 118 18.51 -6.25 2.12
N ALA A 119 17.27 -6.56 1.73
CA ALA A 119 16.22 -5.57 1.51
C ALA A 119 15.80 -4.86 2.80
N GLU A 120 15.68 -5.60 3.91
CA GLU A 120 15.39 -4.99 5.23
C GLU A 120 16.55 -4.14 5.74
N LEU A 121 17.80 -4.59 5.56
CA LEU A 121 18.97 -3.78 5.91
C LEU A 121 19.09 -2.52 5.04
N ALA A 122 18.78 -2.62 3.75
CA ALA A 122 18.76 -1.47 2.85
C ALA A 122 17.70 -0.46 3.27
N LEU A 123 16.51 -0.92 3.69
CA LEU A 123 15.45 -0.08 4.24
C LEU A 123 15.93 0.64 5.51
N LEU A 124 16.51 -0.10 6.46
CA LEU A 124 17.01 0.48 7.71
C LEU A 124 18.12 1.52 7.46
N PHE A 125 19.07 1.25 6.58
CA PHE A 125 20.10 2.24 6.24
C PHE A 125 19.52 3.48 5.55
N ASP A 126 18.50 3.34 4.69
CA ASP A 126 17.81 4.50 4.11
C ASP A 126 17.10 5.32 5.20
N GLU A 127 16.46 4.66 6.17
CA GLU A 127 15.86 5.32 7.33
C GLU A 127 16.90 6.00 8.22
N TYR A 128 18.06 5.37 8.50
CA TYR A 128 19.14 5.99 9.26
C TYR A 128 19.71 7.23 8.52
N LEU A 129 19.88 7.15 7.21
CA LEU A 129 20.30 8.29 6.40
C LEU A 129 19.32 9.47 6.47
N MET A 130 18.04 9.20 6.70
CA MET A 130 16.98 10.21 6.75
C MET A 130 16.78 10.77 8.17
N PHE A 131 16.70 9.89 9.19
CA PHE A 131 16.30 10.26 10.54
C PHE A 131 17.46 10.29 11.55
N ARG A 132 18.59 9.65 11.23
CA ARG A 132 19.79 9.53 12.05
C ARG A 132 21.07 9.76 11.25
N PRO A 133 21.16 10.85 10.48
CA PRO A 133 22.39 11.13 9.72
C PRO A 133 23.63 11.24 10.61
N ASP A 134 23.45 11.63 11.87
CA ASP A 134 24.50 11.70 12.88
C ASP A 134 25.14 10.34 13.16
N TRP A 135 24.38 9.24 13.22
CA TRP A 135 24.93 7.89 13.40
C TRP A 135 25.83 7.51 12.22
N ILE A 136 25.32 7.67 11.01
CA ILE A 136 26.05 7.35 9.79
C ILE A 136 27.36 8.15 9.70
N LEU A 137 27.33 9.44 10.00
CA LEU A 137 28.50 10.30 10.00
C LEU A 137 29.48 9.96 11.14
N GLN A 138 29.00 9.52 12.30
CA GLN A 138 29.84 9.04 13.40
C GLN A 138 30.54 7.73 13.04
N TRP A 139 29.84 6.78 12.44
CA TRP A 139 30.43 5.51 11.98
C TRP A 139 31.54 5.73 10.98
N GLN A 140 31.46 6.76 10.16
CA GLN A 140 32.50 7.13 9.20
C GLN A 140 33.74 7.80 9.83
N ASN A 141 33.51 8.67 10.83
CA ASN A 141 34.54 9.56 11.35
C ASN A 141 35.19 9.07 12.65
N GLN A 142 34.51 8.25 13.42
CA GLN A 142 34.98 7.81 14.73
C GLN A 142 34.66 6.32 14.92
N ARG A 143 35.72 5.51 14.95
CA ARG A 143 35.61 4.12 15.46
C ARG A 143 35.52 4.16 16.99
N ARG A 144 34.34 4.44 17.54
CA ARG A 144 34.02 4.14 18.94
C ARG A 144 34.00 2.63 19.12
N GLU A 145 34.25 2.16 20.34
CA GLU A 145 33.92 0.80 20.74
C GLU A 145 32.40 0.64 20.74
N LEU A 146 31.86 0.27 19.55
CA LEU A 146 30.45 -0.03 19.34
C LEU A 146 30.18 -1.46 19.82
N THR A 147 29.01 -1.73 20.36
CA THR A 147 28.64 -3.05 20.88
C THR A 147 27.31 -3.52 20.31
N GLY A 148 27.09 -4.84 20.33
CA GLY A 148 25.81 -5.44 19.87
C GLY A 148 25.51 -5.20 18.41
N HIS A 149 24.24 -4.89 18.11
CA HIS A 149 23.78 -4.72 16.73
C HIS A 149 24.34 -3.48 16.04
N GLU A 150 24.71 -2.44 16.78
CA GLU A 150 25.32 -1.24 16.20
C GLU A 150 26.72 -1.52 15.63
N ALA A 151 27.50 -2.38 16.30
CA ALA A 151 28.86 -2.69 15.87
C ALA A 151 28.90 -3.30 14.45
N TRP A 152 28.19 -4.40 14.24
CA TRP A 152 28.23 -5.06 12.94
C TRP A 152 27.53 -4.24 11.84
N GLN A 153 26.53 -3.41 12.16
CA GLN A 153 25.91 -2.52 11.19
C GLN A 153 26.86 -1.41 10.76
N ALA A 154 27.64 -0.85 11.69
CA ALA A 154 28.69 0.11 11.38
C ALA A 154 29.81 -0.51 10.54
N ASP A 155 30.20 -1.77 10.83
CA ASP A 155 31.16 -2.51 10.02
C ASP A 155 30.64 -2.75 8.60
N LEU A 156 29.37 -3.20 8.46
CA LEU A 156 28.73 -3.37 7.15
C LEU A 156 28.67 -2.04 6.39
N TRP A 157 28.32 -0.94 7.08
CA TRP A 157 28.32 0.39 6.47
C TRP A 157 29.70 0.82 5.96
N SER A 158 30.77 0.54 6.75
CA SER A 158 32.13 0.79 6.32
C SER A 158 32.49 -0.01 5.06
N ILE A 159 32.14 -1.29 5.00
CA ILE A 159 32.35 -2.14 3.82
C ILE A 159 31.58 -1.60 2.60
N ILE A 160 30.34 -1.11 2.77
CA ILE A 160 29.56 -0.48 1.70
C ILE A 160 30.26 0.78 1.19
N GLN A 161 30.82 1.60 2.10
CA GLN A 161 31.54 2.82 1.73
C GLN A 161 32.83 2.52 0.95
N ASP A 162 33.58 1.51 1.38
CA ASP A 162 34.82 1.08 0.72
C ASP A 162 34.53 0.53 -0.68
N ASP A 163 33.39 -0.15 -0.87
CA ASP A 163 32.93 -0.65 -2.18
C ASP A 163 32.51 0.49 -3.13
N LEU A 164 32.00 1.60 -2.59
CA LEU A 164 31.54 2.77 -3.33
C LEU A 164 32.63 3.87 -3.43
N GLN A 165 33.85 3.52 -3.78
CA GLN A 165 34.96 4.49 -3.85
C GLN A 165 34.72 5.64 -4.86
N GLY A 166 35.17 6.86 -4.51
CA GLY A 166 35.12 8.07 -5.34
C GLY A 166 33.82 8.86 -5.23
N ASN A 167 33.52 9.71 -6.25
CA ASN A 167 32.33 10.57 -6.25
C ASN A 167 31.00 9.81 -6.25
N GLN A 168 31.00 8.53 -6.57
CA GLN A 168 29.83 7.66 -6.45
C GLN A 168 29.48 7.31 -4.99
N GLY A 169 30.38 7.58 -4.04
CA GLY A 169 30.24 7.26 -2.63
C GLY A 169 29.52 8.32 -1.77
N LEU A 170 28.91 9.35 -2.37
CA LEU A 170 28.21 10.38 -1.60
C LEU A 170 26.78 9.94 -1.25
N HIS A 171 26.56 9.60 0.02
CA HIS A 171 25.21 9.30 0.52
C HIS A 171 24.46 10.57 0.93
N ARG A 172 23.13 10.46 1.14
CA ARG A 172 22.23 11.58 1.45
C ARG A 172 22.72 12.48 2.58
N ALA A 173 23.22 11.92 3.68
CA ALA A 173 23.69 12.72 4.82
C ALA A 173 24.89 13.62 4.45
N THR A 174 25.85 13.11 3.69
CA THR A 174 26.99 13.92 3.18
C THR A 174 26.54 14.93 2.13
N LEU A 175 25.66 14.52 1.20
CA LEU A 175 25.09 15.40 0.19
C LEU A 175 24.33 16.56 0.84
N HIS A 176 23.52 16.26 1.86
CA HIS A 176 22.79 17.27 2.62
C HIS A 176 23.71 18.33 3.21
N GLN A 177 24.80 17.93 3.87
CA GLN A 177 25.79 18.89 4.42
C GLN A 177 26.39 19.75 3.32
N ARG A 178 26.75 19.18 2.17
CA ARG A 178 27.29 19.95 1.04
C ARG A 178 26.26 20.91 0.44
N VAL A 179 25.02 20.49 0.35
CA VAL A 179 23.91 21.35 -0.13
C VAL A 179 23.70 22.54 0.79
N LEU A 180 23.64 22.32 2.12
CA LEU A 180 23.54 23.42 3.08
C LEU A 180 24.69 24.41 2.96
N GLN A 181 25.94 23.91 2.80
CA GLN A 181 27.10 24.76 2.56
C GLN A 181 27.03 25.53 1.23
N SER A 182 26.51 24.91 0.18
CA SER A 182 26.32 25.55 -1.12
C SER A 182 25.27 26.65 -1.06
N LEU A 183 24.13 26.39 -0.44
CA LEU A 183 23.05 27.36 -0.22
C LEU A 183 23.53 28.56 0.61
N ALA A 184 24.24 28.32 1.71
CA ALA A 184 24.81 29.39 2.53
C ALA A 184 25.85 30.26 1.76
N ARG A 185 26.59 29.69 0.81
CA ARG A 185 27.46 30.47 -0.06
C ARG A 185 26.71 31.31 -1.10
N GLN A 186 25.60 30.77 -1.64
CA GLN A 186 24.73 31.48 -2.58
C GLN A 186 24.01 32.66 -1.94
N SER A 187 23.50 32.48 -0.72
CA SER A 187 22.86 33.54 0.07
C SER A 187 23.83 34.72 0.31
N ASN A 188 25.12 34.46 0.52
CA ASN A 188 26.14 35.48 0.71
C ASN A 188 26.64 36.14 -0.59
N SER A 189 26.35 35.57 -1.77
CA SER A 189 26.70 36.14 -3.07
C SER A 189 25.44 36.83 -3.62
N GLN A 190 25.53 38.14 -3.91
CA GLN A 190 24.45 38.94 -4.52
C GLN A 190 23.98 38.46 -5.92
N GLN A 191 24.48 37.34 -6.41
CA GLN A 191 24.07 36.71 -7.67
C GLN A 191 23.09 35.60 -7.36
N SER A 192 21.80 35.94 -7.25
CA SER A 192 20.71 34.97 -7.14
C SER A 192 20.50 34.29 -8.51
N ASN A 193 21.18 33.19 -8.74
CA ASN A 193 20.81 32.20 -9.75
C ASN A 193 19.83 31.18 -9.15
N ALA A 194 18.77 31.66 -8.50
CA ALA A 194 17.73 30.78 -7.95
C ALA A 194 17.09 29.98 -9.09
N THR A 195 17.22 28.67 -9.06
CA THR A 195 16.63 27.73 -10.04
C THR A 195 15.11 27.79 -10.02
N HIS A 196 14.53 28.17 -8.88
CA HIS A 196 13.10 28.37 -8.67
C HIS A 196 12.86 29.71 -8.02
N LYS A 197 11.87 30.46 -8.50
CA LYS A 197 11.47 31.75 -7.89
C LYS A 197 10.61 31.53 -6.64
N ARG A 198 9.77 30.50 -6.68
CA ARG A 198 8.86 30.11 -5.59
C ARG A 198 8.72 28.59 -5.55
N ILE A 199 8.63 28.05 -4.33
CA ILE A 199 8.37 26.64 -4.05
C ILE A 199 7.21 26.57 -3.07
N SER A 200 6.17 25.84 -3.43
CA SER A 200 5.02 25.62 -2.56
C SER A 200 5.04 24.21 -2.00
N ILE A 201 4.95 24.05 -0.70
CA ILE A 201 4.82 22.78 0.01
C ILE A 201 3.38 22.66 0.47
N PHE A 202 2.62 21.71 -0.08
CA PHE A 202 1.18 21.65 0.15
C PHE A 202 0.72 20.37 0.82
N GLY A 203 0.04 20.50 1.97
CA GLY A 203 -0.68 19.41 2.64
C GLY A 203 0.22 18.33 3.23
N LEU A 204 1.49 18.63 3.52
CA LEU A 204 2.37 17.70 4.23
C LEU A 204 2.02 17.70 5.72
N SER A 205 1.81 16.52 6.28
CA SER A 205 1.49 16.33 7.70
C SER A 205 2.73 16.03 8.55
N THR A 206 3.85 15.76 7.91
CA THR A 206 5.15 15.52 8.55
C THR A 206 6.26 15.71 7.53
N LEU A 207 7.39 16.21 7.99
CA LEU A 207 8.65 16.26 7.25
C LEU A 207 9.79 15.81 8.16
N PRO A 208 10.68 14.92 7.70
CA PRO A 208 11.91 14.63 8.41
C PRO A 208 12.72 15.90 8.67
N PRO A 209 13.37 16.03 9.83
CA PRO A 209 14.13 17.25 10.18
C PRO A 209 15.17 17.65 9.13
N LEU A 210 15.83 16.67 8.51
CA LEU A 210 16.81 16.90 7.45
C LEU A 210 16.18 17.58 6.22
N GLN A 211 14.96 17.20 5.85
CA GLN A 211 14.25 17.82 4.73
C GLN A 211 13.79 19.24 5.07
N LEU A 212 13.30 19.44 6.29
CA LEU A 212 12.89 20.77 6.77
C LEU A 212 14.08 21.75 6.76
N GLN A 213 15.24 21.34 7.27
CA GLN A 213 16.48 22.14 7.23
C GLN A 213 16.87 22.56 5.81
N THR A 214 16.63 21.69 4.82
CA THR A 214 16.93 22.05 3.42
C THR A 214 15.97 23.13 2.90
N PHE A 215 14.66 23.03 3.24
CA PHE A 215 13.68 24.05 2.86
C PHE A 215 13.94 25.38 3.57
N GLU A 216 14.35 25.36 4.84
CA GLU A 216 14.77 26.56 5.59
C GLU A 216 15.98 27.25 4.92
N ALA A 217 17.00 26.47 4.57
CA ALA A 217 18.17 27.00 3.88
C ALA A 217 17.83 27.56 2.47
N LEU A 218 16.87 26.94 1.77
CA LEU A 218 16.36 27.47 0.50
C LEU A 218 15.58 28.78 0.69
N ALA A 219 14.86 28.92 1.77
CA ALA A 219 14.05 30.13 2.05
C ALA A 219 14.90 31.40 2.20
N GLU A 220 16.22 31.28 2.44
CA GLU A 220 17.13 32.43 2.43
C GLU A 220 17.30 33.09 1.03
N SER A 221 17.05 32.33 -0.07
CA SER A 221 17.26 32.81 -1.45
C SER A 221 16.03 32.65 -2.35
N THR A 222 15.04 31.88 -1.93
CA THR A 222 13.84 31.52 -2.71
C THR A 222 12.61 31.68 -1.82
N GLU A 223 11.49 32.11 -2.36
CA GLU A 223 10.24 32.15 -1.61
C GLU A 223 9.71 30.70 -1.41
N VAL A 224 9.58 30.27 -0.16
CA VAL A 224 9.08 28.95 0.23
C VAL A 224 7.79 29.10 1.04
N ASP A 225 6.70 28.63 0.50
CA ASP A 225 5.38 28.66 1.14
C ASP A 225 5.00 27.27 1.64
N ILE A 226 4.66 27.13 2.92
CA ILE A 226 4.19 25.87 3.52
C ILE A 226 2.69 26.00 3.82
N TYR A 227 1.86 25.22 3.12
CA TYR A 227 0.42 25.10 3.35
C TYR A 227 0.16 23.90 4.25
N PHE A 228 0.15 24.13 5.55
CA PHE A 228 -0.02 23.12 6.58
C PHE A 228 -1.48 23.03 7.03
N LEU A 229 -2.07 21.83 7.04
CA LEU A 229 -3.39 21.58 7.62
C LEU A 229 -3.26 21.49 9.15
N ASN A 230 -3.34 22.63 9.82
CA ASN A 230 -3.39 22.67 11.28
C ASN A 230 -4.80 22.36 11.78
N PRO A 231 -5.01 21.30 12.59
CA PRO A 231 -6.34 20.93 13.08
C PRO A 231 -6.92 21.90 14.12
N CYS A 232 -6.10 22.73 14.78
CA CYS A 232 -6.50 23.57 15.89
C CYS A 232 -6.05 25.02 15.70
N ALA A 233 -6.92 25.97 16.00
CA ALA A 233 -6.65 27.41 15.96
C ALA A 233 -5.80 27.88 17.15
N HIS A 234 -5.84 27.16 18.26
CA HIS A 234 -5.03 27.47 19.43
C HIS A 234 -3.69 26.74 19.39
N TYR A 235 -2.72 27.20 20.18
CA TYR A 235 -1.48 26.46 20.35
C TYR A 235 -1.76 25.16 21.15
N TRP A 236 -1.39 24.03 20.57
CA TRP A 236 -1.65 22.71 21.12
C TRP A 236 -0.38 21.85 21.28
N GLY A 237 0.80 22.50 21.25
CA GLY A 237 2.09 21.82 21.47
C GLY A 237 2.21 21.15 22.84
N ASP A 238 1.62 21.75 23.88
CA ASP A 238 1.77 21.31 25.26
C ASP A 238 0.73 20.27 25.72
N ILE A 239 -0.33 20.01 24.93
CA ILE A 239 -1.35 19.04 25.33
C ILE A 239 -0.80 17.61 25.39
N VAL A 240 -1.28 16.83 26.35
CA VAL A 240 -0.89 15.43 26.53
C VAL A 240 -2.11 14.54 26.60
N SER A 241 -2.00 13.29 26.10
CA SER A 241 -3.08 12.34 26.27
C SER A 241 -3.28 11.98 27.74
N GLU A 242 -4.51 11.63 28.14
CA GLU A 242 -4.79 11.17 29.51
C GLU A 242 -3.88 10.01 29.94
N LYS A 243 -3.58 9.11 29.01
CA LYS A 243 -2.67 7.99 29.22
C LYS A 243 -1.24 8.45 29.49
N ASP A 244 -0.76 9.46 28.77
CA ASP A 244 0.59 10.00 28.97
C ASP A 244 0.64 10.86 30.25
N LYS A 245 -0.44 11.57 30.57
CA LYS A 245 -0.59 12.26 31.85
C LYS A 245 -0.47 11.28 33.01
N ALA A 246 -1.26 10.21 33.00
CA ALA A 246 -1.20 9.15 34.02
C ALA A 246 0.19 8.47 34.11
N ARG A 247 0.84 8.21 32.96
CA ARG A 247 2.21 7.64 32.96
C ARG A 247 3.24 8.58 33.54
N ARG A 248 3.17 9.87 33.24
CA ARG A 248 4.10 10.89 33.78
C ARG A 248 3.90 11.04 35.27
N SER A 249 2.66 11.08 35.76
CA SER A 249 2.33 11.12 37.20
C SER A 249 2.90 9.90 37.93
N VAL A 250 2.70 8.68 37.40
CA VAL A 250 3.28 7.46 38.00
C VAL A 250 4.81 7.48 37.98
N ARG A 251 5.43 7.94 36.90
CA ARG A 251 6.88 8.01 36.77
C ARG A 251 7.47 9.04 37.77
N SER A 252 6.86 10.22 37.88
CA SER A 252 7.23 11.25 38.83
C SER A 252 7.14 10.76 40.30
N LEU A 253 6.15 9.92 40.60
CA LEU A 253 6.02 9.31 41.94
C LEU A 253 7.07 8.22 42.23
N LEU A 254 7.60 7.58 41.20
CA LEU A 254 8.59 6.50 41.31
C LEU A 254 10.05 6.98 41.21
N SER A 255 10.31 8.15 40.66
CA SER A 255 11.64 8.70 40.49
C SER A 255 11.98 9.64 41.67
N THR A 256 13.11 9.40 42.32
CA THR A 256 13.62 10.25 43.40
C THR A 256 14.40 11.47 42.89
N ASP A 257 14.75 11.51 41.60
CA ASP A 257 15.66 12.49 41.00
C ASP A 257 14.98 13.46 40.02
N GLU A 258 13.71 13.25 39.66
CA GLU A 258 12.97 14.17 38.80
C GLU A 258 12.12 15.13 39.64
N PRO A 259 12.05 16.44 39.33
CA PRO A 259 11.15 17.35 40.01
C PRO A 259 9.73 16.87 39.89
N LEU A 260 8.94 16.93 40.97
CA LEU A 260 7.50 16.66 40.93
C LEU A 260 6.89 17.52 39.85
N ILE A 261 6.38 16.90 38.81
CA ILE A 261 5.63 17.59 37.76
C ILE A 261 4.28 17.93 38.38
N ASP A 262 4.02 19.21 38.48
CA ASP A 262 2.74 19.71 38.95
C ASP A 262 1.66 19.25 37.92
N GLU A 263 0.73 18.41 38.33
CA GLU A 263 -0.30 17.83 37.47
C GLU A 263 -1.21 18.93 36.85
N ASP A 264 -1.26 20.10 37.47
CA ASP A 264 -2.03 21.25 37.00
C ASP A 264 -1.41 21.87 35.71
N TYR A 265 -0.14 21.60 35.39
CA TYR A 265 0.49 22.07 34.15
C TYR A 265 0.33 21.09 32.96
N LEU A 266 -0.26 19.90 33.17
CA LEU A 266 -0.49 18.93 32.10
C LEU A 266 -1.94 19.01 31.62
N GLU A 267 -2.16 19.85 30.63
CA GLU A 267 -3.49 20.00 30.02
C GLU A 267 -3.76 18.88 28.99
N VAL A 268 -4.93 18.31 29.02
CA VAL A 268 -5.38 17.32 28.03
C VAL A 268 -5.98 18.04 26.81
N GLY A 269 -6.61 19.20 27.00
CA GLY A 269 -7.34 19.90 25.95
C GLY A 269 -8.43 19.02 25.35
N ASN A 270 -8.51 19.00 24.00
CA ASN A 270 -9.41 18.08 23.32
C ASN A 270 -8.87 16.65 23.36
N PRO A 271 -9.61 15.64 23.91
CA PRO A 271 -9.14 14.27 24.07
C PRO A 271 -8.76 13.57 22.75
N LEU A 272 -9.47 13.84 21.65
CA LEU A 272 -9.15 13.27 20.35
C LEU A 272 -7.84 13.85 19.80
N LEU A 273 -7.69 15.17 19.86
CA LEU A 273 -6.50 15.84 19.38
C LEU A 273 -5.27 15.44 20.18
N SER A 274 -5.39 15.34 21.50
CA SER A 274 -4.27 14.93 22.38
C SER A 274 -3.82 13.49 22.16
N SER A 275 -4.77 12.59 21.86
CA SER A 275 -4.51 11.17 21.65
C SER A 275 -4.09 10.83 20.21
N LEU A 276 -4.76 11.40 19.21
CA LEU A 276 -4.54 11.11 17.79
C LEU A 276 -3.52 12.05 17.14
N GLY A 277 -3.39 13.27 17.66
CA GLY A 277 -2.66 14.37 17.04
C GLY A 277 -1.14 14.39 17.25
N LYS A 278 -0.55 13.42 17.97
CA LYS A 278 0.85 13.47 18.37
C LYS A 278 1.82 13.77 17.22
N GLN A 279 1.66 13.15 16.07
CA GLN A 279 2.52 13.36 14.91
C GLN A 279 2.40 14.78 14.34
N GLY A 280 1.17 15.28 14.16
CA GLY A 280 0.94 16.65 13.70
C GLY A 280 1.46 17.69 14.68
N ARG A 281 1.39 17.41 15.99
CA ARG A 281 1.94 18.26 17.04
C ARG A 281 3.47 18.36 16.94
N GLU A 282 4.16 17.24 16.82
CA GLU A 282 5.62 17.23 16.64
C GLU A 282 6.04 18.01 15.39
N TYR A 283 5.25 17.93 14.31
CA TYR A 283 5.50 18.69 13.09
C TYR A 283 5.25 20.19 13.27
N LEU A 284 4.16 20.56 13.94
CA LEU A 284 3.88 21.96 14.30
C LEU A 284 5.03 22.56 15.14
N GLU A 285 5.49 21.83 16.17
CA GLU A 285 6.61 22.27 16.99
C GLU A 285 7.88 22.48 16.16
N LEU A 286 8.20 21.55 15.23
CA LEU A 286 9.36 21.69 14.34
C LEU A 286 9.25 22.93 13.45
N LEU A 287 8.03 23.26 12.94
CA LEU A 287 7.80 24.46 12.14
C LEU A 287 7.96 25.73 12.98
N LEU A 288 7.50 25.72 14.23
CA LEU A 288 7.58 26.89 15.14
C LEU A 288 8.99 27.10 15.73
N GLU A 289 9.83 26.05 15.80
CA GLU A 289 11.23 26.17 16.20
C GLU A 289 12.06 26.98 15.18
N SER A 290 11.60 27.12 13.96
CA SER A 290 12.28 27.93 12.94
C SER A 290 12.06 29.43 13.18
N ASN A 291 13.15 30.18 13.32
CA ASN A 291 13.11 31.63 13.64
C ASN A 291 12.71 32.53 12.45
N GLN A 292 12.45 31.98 11.27
CA GLN A 292 12.20 32.75 10.03
C GLN A 292 10.79 32.53 9.48
N VAL A 293 9.89 31.89 10.21
CA VAL A 293 8.53 31.59 9.74
C VAL A 293 7.61 32.76 10.01
N HIS A 294 6.97 33.26 8.94
CA HIS A 294 5.79 34.13 9.04
C HIS A 294 4.55 33.25 8.87
N SER A 295 3.72 33.16 9.92
CA SER A 295 2.47 32.39 9.86
C SER A 295 1.29 33.30 9.51
N GLU A 296 0.46 32.82 8.59
CA GLU A 296 -0.85 33.38 8.26
C GLU A 296 -1.90 32.34 8.63
N GLU A 297 -2.86 32.72 9.46
CA GLU A 297 -3.88 31.81 9.96
C GLU A 297 -5.15 31.91 9.10
N LEU A 298 -5.61 30.76 8.60
CA LEU A 298 -6.77 30.62 7.72
C LEU A 298 -7.79 29.67 8.32
N PHE A 299 -8.16 29.89 9.59
CA PHE A 299 -9.16 29.08 10.27
C PHE A 299 -10.57 29.59 9.98
N LEU A 300 -11.53 28.65 9.88
CA LEU A 300 -12.94 28.93 9.73
C LEU A 300 -13.72 28.16 10.79
N ASP A 301 -14.54 28.85 11.55
CA ASP A 301 -15.54 28.23 12.39
C ASP A 301 -16.64 27.62 11.52
N LEU A 302 -17.06 26.40 11.85
CA LEU A 302 -18.19 25.73 11.19
C LEU A 302 -19.49 26.12 11.91
N GLU A 303 -20.55 26.32 11.15
CA GLU A 303 -21.90 26.39 11.73
C GLU A 303 -22.22 25.03 12.33
N GLU A 304 -22.56 24.95 13.61
CA GLU A 304 -22.86 23.72 14.34
C GLU A 304 -24.23 23.15 13.93
N ALA A 305 -24.34 22.75 12.67
CA ALA A 305 -25.55 22.18 12.11
C ALA A 305 -25.68 20.68 12.36
N THR A 306 -24.56 19.99 12.58
CA THR A 306 -24.50 18.52 12.72
C THR A 306 -23.55 18.12 13.86
N ALA A 307 -23.67 16.87 14.33
CA ALA A 307 -22.74 16.32 15.33
C ALA A 307 -21.28 16.33 14.82
N LEU A 308 -21.06 16.11 13.51
CA LEU A 308 -19.74 16.19 12.91
C LEU A 308 -19.14 17.59 13.00
N ASP A 309 -19.96 18.63 12.80
CA ASP A 309 -19.51 20.03 12.90
C ASP A 309 -19.14 20.38 14.35
N VAL A 310 -19.93 19.94 15.33
CA VAL A 310 -19.62 20.11 16.77
C VAL A 310 -18.26 19.49 17.11
N VAL A 311 -18.00 18.24 16.69
CA VAL A 311 -16.72 17.58 16.95
C VAL A 311 -15.56 18.30 16.30
N LYS A 312 -15.72 18.79 15.07
CA LYS A 312 -14.67 19.54 14.38
C LYS A 312 -14.40 20.90 15.04
N ASN A 313 -15.44 21.60 15.49
CA ASN A 313 -15.30 22.85 16.24
C ASN A 313 -14.62 22.61 17.60
N ASP A 314 -14.96 21.52 18.29
CA ASP A 314 -14.25 21.14 19.52
C ASP A 314 -12.76 20.94 19.30
N ILE A 315 -12.37 20.27 18.21
CA ILE A 315 -10.96 20.09 17.84
C ILE A 315 -10.33 21.43 17.47
N LEU A 316 -11.02 22.23 16.67
CA LEU A 316 -10.55 23.55 16.20
C LEU A 316 -10.29 24.51 17.38
N ASN A 317 -11.20 24.54 18.34
CA ASN A 317 -11.19 25.47 19.46
C ASN A 317 -10.57 24.89 20.74
N LEU A 318 -9.98 23.67 20.67
CA LEU A 318 -9.37 22.97 21.80
C LEU A 318 -10.36 22.74 22.97
N THR A 319 -11.64 22.59 22.67
CA THR A 319 -12.72 22.38 23.64
C THR A 319 -13.13 20.91 23.71
N PHE A 320 -13.95 20.57 24.69
CA PHE A 320 -14.55 19.26 24.85
C PHE A 320 -16.05 19.46 25.18
N GLY A 321 -16.91 19.18 24.19
CA GLY A 321 -18.34 19.46 24.28
C GLY A 321 -18.66 20.96 24.40
N GLY A 322 -17.86 21.83 23.75
CA GLY A 322 -18.01 23.29 23.78
C GLY A 322 -17.40 23.99 24.98
N GLU A 323 -16.85 23.25 25.96
CA GLU A 323 -16.27 23.82 27.19
C GLU A 323 -14.77 23.55 27.29
N PHE A 324 -14.03 24.48 27.93
CA PHE A 324 -12.65 24.26 28.35
C PHE A 324 -12.65 23.53 29.69
N GLY A 325 -12.19 22.25 29.72
CA GLY A 325 -12.03 21.52 30.99
C GLY A 325 -12.53 20.08 30.94
N ALA A 326 -12.45 19.38 32.07
CA ALA A 326 -12.67 17.95 32.17
C ALA A 326 -14.15 17.51 32.30
N GLU A 327 -15.07 18.43 32.50
CA GLU A 327 -16.49 18.12 32.71
C GLU A 327 -17.33 18.67 31.54
N CYS A 328 -17.69 17.77 30.61
CA CYS A 328 -18.59 18.06 29.51
C CYS A 328 -20.03 17.80 29.94
N GLN A 329 -20.96 18.74 29.68
CA GLN A 329 -22.39 18.46 29.73
C GLN A 329 -22.86 17.93 28.38
N PRO A 330 -23.57 16.78 28.31
CA PRO A 330 -24.00 16.21 27.05
C PRO A 330 -24.84 17.18 26.20
N ILE A 331 -24.44 17.34 24.95
CA ILE A 331 -25.16 18.14 23.95
C ILE A 331 -26.23 17.24 23.32
N PRO A 332 -27.53 17.62 23.33
CA PRO A 332 -28.57 16.79 22.73
C PRO A 332 -28.35 16.60 21.23
N ARG A 333 -28.37 15.36 20.76
CA ARG A 333 -28.31 15.06 19.33
C ARG A 333 -29.53 15.65 18.61
N GLN A 334 -29.31 16.26 17.45
CA GLN A 334 -30.40 16.69 16.60
C GLN A 334 -31.16 15.49 16.04
N PHE A 335 -32.48 15.57 16.01
CA PHE A 335 -33.31 14.50 15.44
C PHE A 335 -32.98 14.30 13.94
N ASN A 336 -32.69 13.07 13.55
CA ASN A 336 -32.26 12.66 12.19
C ASN A 336 -30.84 13.10 11.75
N ASP A 337 -29.95 13.42 12.67
CA ASP A 337 -28.54 13.64 12.29
C ASP A 337 -27.86 12.31 11.93
N THR A 338 -27.39 12.20 10.69
CA THR A 338 -26.68 11.04 10.13
C THR A 338 -25.25 11.37 9.76
N SER A 339 -24.72 12.51 10.22
CA SER A 339 -23.37 12.97 9.87
C SER A 339 -22.26 12.08 10.45
N ILE A 340 -22.54 11.38 11.56
CA ILE A 340 -21.65 10.40 12.19
C ILE A 340 -22.36 9.06 12.25
N GLN A 341 -21.71 8.00 11.76
CA GLN A 341 -22.25 6.64 11.77
C GLN A 341 -21.16 5.64 12.14
N ILE A 342 -21.48 4.72 13.08
CA ILE A 342 -20.61 3.61 13.45
C ILE A 342 -21.39 2.30 13.25
N HIS A 343 -20.89 1.43 12.37
CA HIS A 343 -21.56 0.20 11.98
C HIS A 343 -20.82 -1.04 12.47
N ILE A 344 -21.54 -1.89 13.21
CA ILE A 344 -21.04 -3.15 13.75
C ILE A 344 -21.57 -4.29 12.89
N CYS A 345 -20.65 -4.97 12.19
CA CYS A 345 -20.96 -6.04 11.25
C CYS A 345 -20.42 -7.40 11.73
N HIS A 346 -20.78 -8.49 11.01
CA HIS A 346 -20.36 -9.85 11.32
C HIS A 346 -19.22 -10.36 10.41
N SER A 347 -19.04 -9.74 9.25
CA SER A 347 -18.00 -10.12 8.27
C SER A 347 -17.63 -8.95 7.37
N ARG A 348 -16.48 -9.06 6.70
CA ARG A 348 -16.04 -8.07 5.69
C ARG A 348 -17.05 -7.92 4.55
N LEU A 349 -17.63 -9.02 4.06
CA LEU A 349 -18.70 -8.96 3.06
C LEU A 349 -19.88 -8.13 3.58
N ARG A 350 -20.30 -8.38 4.85
CA ARG A 350 -21.43 -7.65 5.43
C ARG A 350 -21.13 -6.17 5.64
N GLU A 351 -19.89 -5.79 5.95
CA GLU A 351 -19.47 -4.39 5.97
C GLU A 351 -19.65 -3.71 4.60
N VAL A 352 -19.24 -4.40 3.51
CA VAL A 352 -19.36 -3.87 2.14
C VAL A 352 -20.83 -3.75 1.72
N GLU A 353 -21.68 -4.73 2.03
CA GLU A 353 -23.12 -4.68 1.75
C GLU A 353 -23.80 -3.53 2.51
N VAL A 354 -23.46 -3.34 3.79
CA VAL A 354 -24.00 -2.25 4.61
C VAL A 354 -23.55 -0.90 4.08
N LEU A 355 -22.27 -0.74 3.73
CA LEU A 355 -21.77 0.49 3.13
C LEU A 355 -22.49 0.82 1.82
N HIS A 356 -22.70 -0.18 0.96
CA HIS A 356 -23.44 -0.01 -0.29
C HIS A 356 -24.86 0.52 -0.04
N ASP A 357 -25.60 -0.07 0.91
CA ASP A 357 -26.93 0.41 1.29
C ASP A 357 -26.87 1.85 1.86
N GLN A 358 -25.85 2.19 2.68
CA GLN A 358 -25.70 3.55 3.21
C GLN A 358 -25.35 4.57 2.14
N ILE A 359 -24.55 4.22 1.14
CA ILE A 359 -24.27 5.09 -0.02
C ILE A 359 -25.57 5.35 -0.81
N LEU A 360 -26.36 4.32 -1.09
CA LEU A 360 -27.64 4.47 -1.76
C LEU A 360 -28.61 5.35 -0.96
N HIS A 361 -28.62 5.18 0.37
CA HIS A 361 -29.40 6.02 1.26
C HIS A 361 -28.95 7.48 1.20
N ALA A 362 -27.64 7.75 1.25
CA ALA A 362 -27.10 9.10 1.18
C ALA A 362 -27.43 9.78 -0.15
N ILE A 363 -27.28 9.10 -1.29
CA ILE A 363 -27.62 9.63 -2.62
C ILE A 363 -29.13 9.91 -2.73
N LYS A 364 -29.98 9.06 -2.15
CA LYS A 364 -31.44 9.25 -2.18
C LYS A 364 -31.87 10.52 -1.41
N HIS A 365 -31.16 10.86 -0.32
CA HIS A 365 -31.49 12.00 0.53
C HIS A 365 -30.77 13.29 0.15
N SER A 366 -29.67 13.21 -0.60
CA SER A 366 -28.93 14.37 -1.11
C SER A 366 -28.87 14.36 -2.64
N SER A 367 -29.69 15.21 -3.26
CA SER A 367 -29.73 15.32 -4.75
C SER A 367 -28.44 15.87 -5.36
N THR A 368 -27.54 16.40 -4.55
CA THR A 368 -26.27 17.02 -4.98
C THR A 368 -25.06 16.11 -4.74
N LEU A 369 -25.19 15.04 -3.97
CA LEU A 369 -24.09 14.10 -3.69
C LEU A 369 -23.82 13.26 -4.94
N ARG A 370 -22.59 13.26 -5.40
CA ARG A 370 -22.11 12.48 -6.54
C ARG A 370 -21.25 11.31 -6.05
N LEU A 371 -21.11 10.26 -6.85
CA LEU A 371 -20.27 9.11 -6.49
C LEU A 371 -18.80 9.46 -6.29
N ASN A 372 -18.29 10.44 -7.03
CA ASN A 372 -16.93 10.94 -6.88
C ASN A 372 -16.70 11.82 -5.63
N ASP A 373 -17.76 12.18 -4.91
CA ASP A 373 -17.68 12.89 -3.63
C ASP A 373 -17.53 11.93 -2.44
N ILE A 374 -17.43 10.61 -2.71
CA ILE A 374 -17.40 9.53 -1.72
C ILE A 374 -16.03 8.84 -1.74
N LEU A 375 -15.36 8.86 -0.60
CA LEU A 375 -14.11 8.15 -0.36
C LEU A 375 -14.32 7.05 0.68
N VAL A 376 -13.85 5.86 0.36
CA VAL A 376 -13.87 4.70 1.27
C VAL A 376 -12.43 4.26 1.50
N MET A 377 -11.99 4.26 2.75
CA MET A 377 -10.63 3.88 3.11
C MET A 377 -10.63 2.68 4.06
N MET A 378 -9.57 1.86 3.96
CA MET A 378 -9.39 0.67 4.79
C MET A 378 -7.91 0.38 5.03
N PRO A 379 -7.54 -0.38 6.07
CA PRO A 379 -6.15 -0.72 6.35
C PRO A 379 -5.48 -1.52 5.22
N ASP A 380 -6.23 -2.45 4.62
CA ASP A 380 -5.81 -3.27 3.49
C ASP A 380 -6.95 -3.42 2.48
N VAL A 381 -6.79 -2.81 1.31
CA VAL A 381 -7.80 -2.85 0.26
C VAL A 381 -7.85 -4.21 -0.46
N ALA A 382 -6.74 -4.96 -0.50
CA ALA A 382 -6.68 -6.25 -1.17
C ALA A 382 -7.61 -7.28 -0.51
N GLU A 383 -7.69 -7.26 0.82
CA GLU A 383 -8.60 -8.14 1.57
C GLU A 383 -10.09 -7.85 1.33
N TYR A 384 -10.44 -6.62 0.96
CA TYR A 384 -11.82 -6.19 0.70
C TYR A 384 -12.18 -6.21 -0.80
N ALA A 385 -11.22 -6.18 -1.69
CA ALA A 385 -11.42 -6.05 -3.14
C ALA A 385 -12.39 -7.11 -3.72
N PRO A 386 -12.32 -8.41 -3.39
CA PRO A 386 -13.26 -9.40 -3.90
C PRO A 386 -14.71 -9.12 -3.49
N PHE A 387 -14.92 -8.66 -2.25
CA PHE A 387 -16.24 -8.33 -1.72
C PHE A 387 -16.77 -7.04 -2.34
N ILE A 388 -15.92 -6.02 -2.53
CA ILE A 388 -16.30 -4.78 -3.22
C ILE A 388 -16.73 -5.10 -4.65
N GLN A 389 -15.97 -5.91 -5.38
CA GLN A 389 -16.34 -6.33 -6.73
C GLN A 389 -17.68 -7.08 -6.75
N SER A 390 -17.89 -8.02 -5.82
CA SER A 390 -19.13 -8.79 -5.75
C SER A 390 -20.36 -7.92 -5.51
N VAL A 391 -20.26 -6.88 -4.66
CA VAL A 391 -21.41 -6.06 -4.24
C VAL A 391 -21.63 -4.87 -5.16
N PHE A 392 -20.58 -4.20 -5.65
CA PHE A 392 -20.70 -2.98 -6.44
C PHE A 392 -20.82 -3.24 -7.93
N SER A 393 -20.35 -4.39 -8.46
CA SER A 393 -20.44 -4.70 -9.89
C SER A 393 -21.89 -4.68 -10.39
N GLY A 394 -22.16 -3.86 -11.40
CA GLY A 394 -23.48 -3.71 -12.00
C GLY A 394 -24.47 -2.83 -11.22
N SER A 395 -24.08 -2.27 -10.07
CA SER A 395 -24.91 -1.40 -9.23
C SER A 395 -24.44 0.05 -9.25
N LEU A 396 -23.27 0.32 -8.76
CA LEU A 396 -22.68 1.67 -8.66
C LEU A 396 -21.31 1.69 -9.35
N ALA A 397 -21.01 2.79 -10.03
CA ALA A 397 -19.66 3.01 -10.56
C ALA A 397 -18.66 3.15 -9.39
N TYR A 398 -17.60 2.37 -9.41
CA TYR A 398 -16.57 2.38 -8.39
C TYR A 398 -15.18 2.19 -8.98
N ARG A 399 -14.18 2.51 -8.18
CA ARG A 399 -12.77 2.25 -8.45
C ARG A 399 -12.07 1.80 -7.19
N ILE A 400 -11.22 0.80 -7.31
CA ILE A 400 -10.31 0.36 -6.25
C ILE A 400 -8.92 0.90 -6.60
N ALA A 401 -8.44 1.86 -5.80
CA ALA A 401 -7.05 2.33 -5.86
C ALA A 401 -6.15 1.39 -5.04
N ASP A 402 -4.85 1.43 -5.28
CA ASP A 402 -3.83 0.66 -4.56
C ASP A 402 -3.97 -0.87 -4.62
N ARG A 403 -4.66 -1.39 -5.62
CA ARG A 403 -4.69 -2.82 -5.83
C ARG A 403 -3.45 -3.26 -6.61
N SER A 404 -2.81 -4.34 -6.17
CA SER A 404 -1.66 -4.91 -6.88
C SER A 404 -2.05 -5.29 -8.31
N SER A 405 -1.26 -4.85 -9.31
CA SER A 405 -1.46 -5.24 -10.71
C SER A 405 -1.35 -6.74 -10.89
N VAL A 406 -0.52 -7.41 -10.08
CA VAL A 406 -0.39 -8.88 -10.11
C VAL A 406 -1.70 -9.58 -9.77
N GLU A 407 -2.47 -9.06 -8.81
CA GLU A 407 -3.76 -9.65 -8.40
C GLU A 407 -4.89 -9.37 -9.39
N ASN A 408 -4.79 -8.30 -10.15
CA ASN A 408 -5.81 -7.86 -11.10
C ASN A 408 -5.61 -8.41 -12.51
N SER A 409 -4.37 -8.72 -12.89
CA SER A 409 -4.01 -9.16 -14.22
C SER A 409 -3.93 -10.68 -14.28
N THR A 410 -4.74 -11.28 -15.15
CA THR A 410 -4.65 -12.71 -15.48
C THR A 410 -3.30 -13.04 -16.13
N LEU A 411 -2.73 -12.09 -16.89
CA LEU A 411 -1.41 -12.23 -17.50
C LEU A 411 -0.31 -12.32 -16.44
N PHE A 412 -0.25 -11.37 -15.49
CA PHE A 412 0.76 -11.40 -14.44
C PHE A 412 0.61 -12.61 -13.54
N SER A 413 -0.63 -12.97 -13.15
CA SER A 413 -0.89 -14.16 -12.33
C SER A 413 -0.43 -15.43 -13.04
N SER A 414 -0.73 -15.57 -14.33
CA SER A 414 -0.28 -16.73 -15.12
C SER A 414 1.23 -16.75 -15.31
N PHE A 415 1.87 -15.60 -15.52
CA PHE A 415 3.32 -15.50 -15.59
C PHE A 415 4.00 -15.91 -14.27
N MET A 416 3.47 -15.47 -13.14
CA MET A 416 3.96 -15.89 -11.83
C MET A 416 3.76 -17.40 -11.60
N ASN A 417 2.69 -17.99 -12.14
CA ASN A 417 2.47 -19.45 -12.11
C ASN A 417 3.47 -20.19 -13.02
N LEU A 418 3.79 -19.64 -14.20
CA LEU A 418 4.88 -20.20 -15.04
C LEU A 418 6.22 -20.22 -14.30
N LEU A 419 6.57 -19.15 -13.58
CA LEU A 419 7.80 -19.15 -12.78
C LEU A 419 7.79 -20.18 -11.65
N LYS A 420 6.61 -20.62 -11.18
CA LYS A 420 6.46 -21.64 -10.13
C LYS A 420 6.38 -23.08 -10.65
N LEU A 421 6.46 -23.31 -11.96
CA LEU A 421 6.33 -24.65 -12.56
C LEU A 421 7.12 -25.79 -11.85
N PRO A 422 8.37 -25.58 -11.38
CA PRO A 422 9.08 -26.64 -10.64
C PRO A 422 8.46 -27.04 -9.29
N GLU A 423 7.58 -26.18 -8.72
CA GLU A 423 6.88 -26.41 -7.45
C GLU A 423 5.46 -26.97 -7.65
N LEU A 424 4.91 -26.83 -8.87
CA LEU A 424 3.57 -27.29 -9.20
C LEU A 424 3.57 -28.79 -9.50
N ARG A 425 2.45 -29.43 -9.20
CA ARG A 425 2.21 -30.83 -9.55
C ARG A 425 1.77 -31.04 -11.00
N LEU A 426 1.52 -29.96 -11.71
CA LEU A 426 0.96 -29.96 -13.06
C LEU A 426 -0.27 -30.87 -13.15
N SER A 427 -1.19 -30.65 -12.21
CA SER A 427 -2.49 -31.31 -12.24
C SER A 427 -3.31 -30.83 -13.45
N GLY A 428 -4.32 -31.61 -13.85
CA GLY A 428 -5.23 -31.22 -14.93
C GLY A 428 -5.75 -29.78 -14.77
N PRO A 429 -6.35 -29.41 -13.62
CA PRO A 429 -6.79 -28.05 -13.37
C PRO A 429 -5.69 -26.99 -13.47
N GLU A 430 -4.50 -27.20 -12.87
CA GLU A 430 -3.39 -26.23 -12.94
C GLU A 430 -2.94 -25.92 -14.38
N VAL A 431 -2.97 -26.93 -15.25
CA VAL A 431 -2.61 -26.74 -16.67
C VAL A 431 -3.75 -26.08 -17.43
N MET A 432 -5.01 -26.43 -17.13
CA MET A 432 -6.20 -25.80 -17.74
C MET A 432 -6.27 -24.33 -17.37
N ASP A 433 -6.01 -23.95 -16.12
CA ASP A 433 -5.95 -22.54 -15.67
C ASP A 433 -4.96 -21.72 -16.50
N LEU A 434 -3.83 -22.32 -16.92
CA LEU A 434 -2.88 -21.64 -17.81
C LEU A 434 -3.42 -21.51 -19.24
N LEU A 435 -4.06 -22.58 -19.77
CA LEU A 435 -4.62 -22.57 -21.12
C LEU A 435 -5.81 -21.62 -21.27
N GLU A 436 -6.56 -21.35 -20.21
CA GLU A 436 -7.71 -20.42 -20.19
C GLU A 436 -7.29 -18.95 -20.23
N VAL A 437 -6.01 -18.63 -20.04
CA VAL A 437 -5.52 -17.25 -20.13
C VAL A 437 -5.67 -16.73 -21.57
N PRO A 438 -6.38 -15.60 -21.79
CA PRO A 438 -6.70 -15.15 -23.15
C PRO A 438 -5.49 -14.92 -24.06
N ALA A 439 -4.38 -14.41 -23.52
CA ALA A 439 -3.14 -14.20 -24.26
C ALA A 439 -2.46 -15.53 -24.64
N ILE A 440 -2.57 -16.57 -23.80
CA ILE A 440 -2.05 -17.92 -24.08
C ILE A 440 -2.96 -18.63 -25.09
N MET A 441 -4.29 -18.57 -24.91
CA MET A 441 -5.26 -19.11 -25.88
C MET A 441 -4.97 -18.61 -27.28
N ARG A 442 -4.76 -17.30 -27.44
CA ARG A 442 -4.46 -16.71 -28.76
C ARG A 442 -3.13 -17.20 -29.32
N HIS A 443 -2.10 -17.31 -28.49
CA HIS A 443 -0.79 -17.76 -28.94
C HIS A 443 -0.85 -19.19 -29.50
N PHE A 444 -1.58 -20.07 -28.83
CA PHE A 444 -1.80 -21.45 -29.28
C PHE A 444 -3.01 -21.62 -30.21
N GLU A 445 -3.64 -20.51 -30.65
CA GLU A 445 -4.82 -20.48 -31.52
C GLU A 445 -5.94 -21.41 -31.03
N LEU A 446 -6.26 -21.33 -29.74
CA LEU A 446 -7.33 -22.07 -29.08
C LEU A 446 -8.62 -21.22 -28.99
N THR A 447 -9.76 -21.91 -29.01
CA THR A 447 -11.08 -21.34 -28.77
C THR A 447 -11.67 -21.91 -27.48
N GLU A 448 -12.75 -21.31 -26.95
CA GLU A 448 -13.46 -21.84 -25.78
C GLU A 448 -13.95 -23.27 -26.00
N GLU A 449 -14.47 -23.59 -27.21
CA GLU A 449 -14.89 -24.93 -27.59
C GLU A 449 -13.69 -25.93 -27.57
N ASN A 450 -12.50 -25.46 -27.96
CA ASN A 450 -11.28 -26.28 -27.86
C ASN A 450 -10.90 -26.58 -26.41
N LEU A 451 -11.10 -25.61 -25.49
CA LEU A 451 -10.84 -25.83 -24.08
C LEU A 451 -11.80 -26.85 -23.46
N GLU A 452 -13.09 -26.80 -23.81
CA GLU A 452 -14.06 -27.81 -23.39
C GLU A 452 -13.64 -29.22 -23.83
N THR A 453 -13.20 -29.34 -25.10
CA THR A 453 -12.72 -30.60 -25.66
C THR A 453 -11.45 -31.11 -24.95
N ILE A 454 -10.48 -30.20 -24.68
CA ILE A 454 -9.27 -30.53 -23.94
C ILE A 454 -9.61 -30.94 -22.51
N SER A 455 -10.48 -30.24 -21.83
CA SER A 455 -10.94 -30.57 -20.47
C SER A 455 -11.56 -31.97 -20.41
N TYR A 456 -12.44 -32.29 -21.35
CA TYR A 456 -12.98 -33.65 -21.52
C TYR A 456 -11.90 -34.70 -21.71
N TRP A 457 -10.91 -34.44 -22.57
CA TRP A 457 -9.79 -35.37 -22.79
C TRP A 457 -8.95 -35.56 -21.53
N VAL A 458 -8.65 -34.51 -20.79
CA VAL A 458 -7.88 -34.55 -19.53
C VAL A 458 -8.60 -35.40 -18.50
N GLU A 459 -9.90 -35.24 -18.35
CA GLU A 459 -10.70 -36.01 -17.38
C GLU A 459 -10.80 -37.48 -17.74
N GLU A 460 -11.22 -37.78 -18.96
CA GLU A 460 -11.57 -39.12 -19.42
C GLU A 460 -10.36 -39.97 -19.85
N SER A 461 -9.26 -39.35 -20.31
CA SER A 461 -8.02 -40.10 -20.60
C SER A 461 -7.28 -40.55 -19.33
N GLY A 462 -7.69 -40.04 -18.17
CA GLY A 462 -7.13 -40.40 -16.89
C GLY A 462 -5.89 -39.60 -16.52
N ILE A 463 -5.68 -38.42 -17.12
CA ILE A 463 -4.67 -37.44 -16.69
C ILE A 463 -5.08 -36.91 -15.32
N ARG A 464 -4.17 -36.93 -14.35
CA ARG A 464 -4.43 -36.39 -13.02
C ARG A 464 -3.36 -35.40 -12.62
N TRP A 465 -2.08 -35.74 -12.78
CA TRP A 465 -0.99 -34.88 -12.35
C TRP A 465 0.35 -35.35 -12.88
N GLU A 466 1.33 -34.49 -12.99
CA GLU A 466 2.71 -34.65 -13.37
C GLU A 466 2.92 -35.02 -14.85
N LEU A 467 4.01 -34.55 -15.44
CA LEU A 467 4.30 -34.77 -16.86
C LEU A 467 4.56 -36.23 -17.17
N SER A 468 5.39 -36.92 -16.38
CA SER A 468 5.74 -38.31 -16.57
C SER A 468 6.11 -39.02 -15.26
N GLY A 469 6.30 -40.34 -15.30
CA GLY A 469 6.82 -41.08 -14.16
C GLY A 469 8.24 -40.67 -13.76
N LYS A 470 9.07 -40.27 -14.74
CA LYS A 470 10.40 -39.72 -14.44
C LYS A 470 10.33 -38.42 -13.63
N ASP A 471 9.38 -37.55 -13.95
CA ASP A 471 9.18 -36.30 -13.23
C ASP A 471 8.61 -36.55 -11.82
N LYS A 472 7.72 -37.56 -11.66
CA LYS A 472 7.29 -38.02 -10.33
C LYS A 472 8.46 -38.43 -9.45
N GLN A 473 9.44 -39.13 -10.03
CA GLN A 473 10.65 -39.52 -9.30
C GLN A 473 11.55 -38.31 -9.01
N ALA A 474 11.78 -37.47 -10.00
CA ALA A 474 12.71 -36.34 -9.89
C ALA A 474 12.24 -35.25 -8.89
N TYR A 475 10.97 -34.88 -8.96
CA TYR A 475 10.44 -33.77 -8.16
C TYR A 475 9.78 -34.20 -6.84
N TRP A 476 9.24 -35.43 -6.80
CA TRP A 476 8.44 -35.88 -5.65
C TRP A 476 8.99 -37.14 -4.96
N ASN A 477 10.10 -37.68 -5.45
CA ASN A 477 10.71 -38.91 -4.94
C ASN A 477 9.73 -40.10 -4.88
N LEU A 478 8.92 -40.28 -5.93
CA LEU A 478 7.92 -41.31 -6.06
C LEU A 478 8.39 -42.35 -7.12
N PRO A 479 7.80 -43.57 -7.17
CA PRO A 479 8.09 -44.53 -8.22
C PRO A 479 7.88 -43.95 -9.63
N PRO A 480 8.75 -44.28 -10.62
CA PRO A 480 8.71 -43.68 -11.96
C PRO A 480 7.63 -44.33 -12.85
N GLU A 481 6.39 -44.35 -12.37
CA GLU A 481 5.25 -44.89 -13.08
C GLU A 481 4.49 -43.79 -13.83
N ASP A 482 4.29 -44.01 -15.16
CA ASP A 482 3.58 -43.06 -16.00
C ASP A 482 2.05 -42.99 -15.74
N GLN A 483 1.48 -43.97 -15.00
CA GLN A 483 0.05 -44.02 -14.70
C GLN A 483 -0.48 -42.66 -14.17
N ASN A 484 -1.58 -42.17 -14.76
CA ASN A 484 -2.22 -40.91 -14.43
C ASN A 484 -1.37 -39.65 -14.68
N SER A 485 -0.26 -39.74 -15.44
CA SER A 485 0.51 -38.57 -15.88
C SER A 485 -0.01 -38.02 -17.20
N TRP A 486 0.46 -36.84 -17.58
CA TRP A 486 0.19 -36.22 -18.89
C TRP A 486 0.69 -37.16 -20.00
N LYS A 487 1.89 -37.72 -19.89
CA LYS A 487 2.43 -38.68 -20.84
C LYS A 487 1.52 -39.89 -21.01
N PHE A 488 0.98 -40.43 -19.91
CA PHE A 488 0.06 -41.56 -19.96
C PHE A 488 -1.22 -41.22 -20.73
N GLY A 489 -1.87 -40.10 -20.43
CA GLY A 489 -3.12 -39.70 -21.09
C GLY A 489 -2.90 -39.30 -22.55
N ILE A 490 -1.82 -38.56 -22.86
CA ILE A 490 -1.46 -38.18 -24.23
C ILE A 490 -1.18 -39.44 -25.07
N ASN A 491 -0.49 -40.42 -24.53
CA ASN A 491 -0.28 -41.70 -25.24
C ASN A 491 -1.61 -42.41 -25.54
N ARG A 492 -2.58 -42.38 -24.63
CA ARG A 492 -3.92 -42.94 -24.89
C ARG A 492 -4.65 -42.20 -26.01
N LEU A 493 -4.56 -40.86 -26.03
CA LEU A 493 -5.15 -40.00 -27.06
C LEU A 493 -4.50 -40.24 -28.45
N LEU A 494 -3.18 -40.29 -28.49
CA LEU A 494 -2.42 -40.56 -29.72
C LEU A 494 -2.69 -42.00 -30.25
N LEU A 495 -2.80 -42.97 -29.37
CA LEU A 495 -3.20 -44.32 -29.76
C LEU A 495 -4.63 -44.40 -30.29
N GLY A 496 -5.55 -43.62 -29.70
CA GLY A 496 -6.94 -43.53 -30.17
C GLY A 496 -7.08 -42.92 -31.56
N PHE A 497 -6.12 -42.06 -31.96
CA PHE A 497 -6.00 -41.61 -33.35
C PHE A 497 -5.45 -42.67 -34.27
N ALA A 498 -4.42 -43.44 -33.82
CA ALA A 498 -3.72 -44.41 -34.63
C ALA A 498 -4.42 -45.78 -34.72
N MET A 499 -5.24 -46.15 -33.72
CA MET A 499 -5.88 -47.44 -33.59
C MET A 499 -7.36 -47.31 -33.23
N SER A 500 -8.17 -48.22 -33.79
CA SER A 500 -9.56 -48.33 -33.32
C SER A 500 -9.62 -48.91 -31.91
N PRO A 501 -10.52 -48.44 -31.02
CA PRO A 501 -10.68 -48.99 -29.66
C PRO A 501 -10.92 -50.51 -29.60
N ASN A 502 -11.47 -51.08 -30.67
CA ASN A 502 -11.76 -52.49 -30.79
C ASN A 502 -10.50 -53.36 -31.07
N GLN A 503 -9.33 -52.77 -31.34
CA GLN A 503 -8.10 -53.48 -31.64
C GLN A 503 -7.28 -53.87 -30.39
N GLY A 504 -7.79 -53.56 -29.19
CA GLY A 504 -7.14 -53.93 -27.92
C GLY A 504 -6.12 -52.89 -27.46
N SER A 505 -5.17 -53.30 -26.63
CA SER A 505 -4.13 -52.41 -26.07
C SER A 505 -2.82 -52.53 -26.84
N TRP A 506 -2.07 -51.45 -26.92
CA TRP A 506 -0.70 -51.41 -27.40
C TRP A 506 0.24 -51.09 -26.25
N ASP A 507 1.25 -51.92 -26.00
CA ASP A 507 2.19 -51.75 -24.89
C ASP A 507 1.49 -51.49 -23.53
N SER A 508 0.43 -52.28 -23.29
CA SER A 508 -0.41 -52.17 -22.10
C SER A 508 -1.21 -50.85 -21.96
N ILE A 509 -1.23 -49.98 -22.98
CA ILE A 509 -1.98 -48.75 -23.03
C ILE A 509 -3.26 -48.97 -23.85
N LEU A 510 -4.42 -48.60 -23.26
CA LEU A 510 -5.71 -48.66 -23.96
C LEU A 510 -5.92 -47.35 -24.72
N PRO A 511 -6.24 -47.38 -26.03
CA PRO A 511 -6.53 -46.20 -26.80
C PRO A 511 -7.78 -45.48 -26.27
N PHE A 512 -7.76 -44.17 -26.32
CA PHE A 512 -8.90 -43.29 -26.03
C PHE A 512 -9.39 -42.73 -27.35
N GLU A 513 -10.65 -42.99 -27.72
CA GLU A 513 -11.22 -42.60 -29.00
C GLU A 513 -11.28 -41.08 -29.15
N ILE A 514 -10.68 -40.54 -30.20
CA ILE A 514 -10.75 -39.13 -30.59
C ILE A 514 -11.26 -39.03 -32.01
N THR A 515 -11.92 -37.89 -32.28
CA THR A 515 -12.42 -37.58 -33.62
C THR A 515 -11.26 -37.20 -34.54
N PRO A 516 -11.17 -37.71 -35.80
CA PRO A 516 -10.11 -37.33 -36.73
C PRO A 516 -10.01 -35.80 -36.97
N ALA A 517 -11.12 -35.07 -36.82
CA ALA A 517 -11.16 -33.62 -36.94
C ALA A 517 -10.35 -32.90 -35.83
N ASP A 518 -10.18 -33.53 -34.67
CA ASP A 518 -9.53 -32.95 -33.50
C ASP A 518 -8.03 -33.20 -33.45
N THR A 519 -7.45 -33.83 -34.49
CA THR A 519 -6.01 -34.15 -34.54
C THR A 519 -5.14 -32.90 -34.42
N GLY A 520 -5.53 -31.79 -35.04
CA GLY A 520 -4.82 -30.50 -34.93
C GLY A 520 -4.82 -29.97 -33.50
N LEU A 521 -5.94 -30.11 -32.79
CA LEU A 521 -6.06 -29.73 -31.39
C LEU A 521 -5.18 -30.59 -30.48
N LEU A 522 -5.16 -31.89 -30.69
CA LEU A 522 -4.24 -32.80 -29.96
C LEU A 522 -2.78 -32.39 -30.16
N GLY A 523 -2.38 -32.01 -31.39
CA GLY A 523 -1.04 -31.52 -31.68
C GLY A 523 -0.68 -30.26 -30.89
N LYS A 524 -1.64 -29.30 -30.79
CA LYS A 524 -1.47 -28.07 -29.98
C LYS A 524 -1.31 -28.39 -28.49
N LEU A 525 -2.13 -29.30 -27.96
CA LEU A 525 -2.00 -29.77 -26.56
C LEU A 525 -0.64 -30.44 -26.30
N CYS A 526 -0.20 -31.33 -27.15
CA CYS A 526 1.11 -31.97 -27.02
C CYS A 526 2.23 -30.93 -27.02
N HIS A 527 2.20 -29.99 -27.94
CA HIS A 527 3.18 -28.90 -28.02
C HIS A 527 3.21 -28.04 -26.75
N PHE A 528 2.05 -27.67 -26.22
CA PHE A 528 1.97 -26.92 -24.98
C PHE A 528 2.57 -27.68 -23.78
N ILE A 529 2.24 -28.97 -23.65
CA ILE A 529 2.77 -29.80 -22.55
C ILE A 529 4.28 -30.00 -22.69
N ASP A 530 4.80 -30.20 -23.90
CA ASP A 530 6.25 -30.32 -24.15
C ASP A 530 6.96 -29.00 -23.76
N LEU A 531 6.42 -27.84 -24.14
CA LEU A 531 6.97 -26.55 -23.75
C LEU A 531 6.97 -26.35 -22.23
N LEU A 532 5.90 -26.74 -21.53
CA LEU A 532 5.88 -26.70 -20.06
C LEU A 532 7.00 -27.55 -19.44
N GLY A 533 7.26 -28.74 -20.02
CA GLY A 533 8.34 -29.62 -19.57
C GLY A 533 9.74 -29.03 -19.79
N GLU A 534 9.97 -28.41 -20.95
CA GLU A 534 11.22 -27.72 -21.26
C GLU A 534 11.47 -26.57 -20.31
N VAL A 535 10.47 -25.69 -20.18
CA VAL A 535 10.55 -24.49 -19.29
C VAL A 535 10.72 -24.90 -17.82
N ARG A 536 10.02 -25.95 -17.37
CA ARG A 536 10.17 -26.47 -16.01
C ARG A 536 11.61 -26.88 -15.71
N THR A 537 12.23 -27.58 -16.65
CA THR A 537 13.64 -28.02 -16.54
C THR A 537 14.58 -26.80 -16.49
N GLU A 538 14.37 -25.85 -17.38
CA GLU A 538 15.16 -24.62 -17.43
C GLU A 538 15.04 -23.79 -16.17
N LEU A 539 13.85 -23.64 -15.60
CA LEU A 539 13.61 -22.91 -14.36
C LEU A 539 14.27 -23.56 -13.12
N GLY A 540 14.64 -24.81 -13.19
CA GLY A 540 15.37 -25.52 -12.15
C GLY A 540 16.84 -25.12 -12.02
N GLU A 541 17.44 -24.51 -13.07
CA GLU A 541 18.85 -24.16 -13.10
C GLU A 541 19.09 -22.75 -12.55
N PRO A 542 20.08 -22.58 -11.64
CA PRO A 542 20.43 -21.24 -11.16
C PRO A 542 21.13 -20.44 -12.27
N ARG A 543 20.77 -19.15 -12.41
CA ARG A 543 21.22 -18.25 -13.46
C ARG A 543 21.63 -16.89 -12.91
N SER A 544 22.48 -16.18 -13.65
CA SER A 544 22.74 -14.76 -13.40
C SER A 544 21.47 -13.90 -13.66
N VAL A 545 21.42 -12.72 -13.11
CA VAL A 545 20.25 -11.82 -13.28
C VAL A 545 20.03 -11.46 -14.75
N ASP A 546 21.11 -11.29 -15.51
CA ASP A 546 21.04 -10.98 -16.96
C ASP A 546 20.48 -12.18 -17.75
N GLU A 547 20.86 -13.42 -17.39
CA GLU A 547 20.29 -14.64 -17.98
C GLU A 547 18.80 -14.81 -17.62
N TRP A 548 18.38 -14.39 -16.41
CA TRP A 548 16.98 -14.31 -16.04
C TRP A 548 16.20 -13.32 -16.90
N GLN A 549 16.76 -12.14 -17.18
CA GLN A 549 16.15 -11.16 -18.09
C GLN A 549 15.89 -11.76 -19.48
N ILE A 550 16.86 -12.46 -20.03
CA ILE A 550 16.72 -13.15 -21.34
C ILE A 550 15.64 -14.23 -21.25
N LEU A 551 15.66 -15.06 -20.20
CA LEU A 551 14.67 -16.11 -20.00
C LEU A 551 13.24 -15.56 -19.89
N VAL A 552 13.02 -14.53 -19.08
CA VAL A 552 11.71 -13.87 -18.91
C VAL A 552 11.20 -13.35 -20.25
N THR A 553 12.04 -12.63 -21.00
CA THR A 553 11.68 -12.12 -22.32
C THR A 553 11.29 -13.23 -23.29
N ARG A 554 12.02 -14.36 -23.26
CA ARG A 554 11.71 -15.55 -24.07
C ARG A 554 10.40 -16.21 -23.61
N LEU A 555 10.16 -16.38 -22.31
CA LEU A 555 8.91 -16.95 -21.79
C LEU A 555 7.69 -16.16 -22.26
N ILE A 556 7.77 -14.83 -22.22
CA ILE A 556 6.70 -13.97 -22.70
C ILE A 556 6.45 -14.23 -24.20
N SER A 557 7.48 -14.24 -25.03
CA SER A 557 7.33 -14.47 -26.48
C SER A 557 6.90 -15.88 -26.83
N THR A 558 7.15 -16.88 -25.97
CA THR A 558 6.84 -18.28 -26.20
C THR A 558 5.39 -18.64 -25.83
N PHE A 559 4.83 -17.97 -24.82
CA PHE A 559 3.51 -18.34 -24.30
C PHE A 559 2.42 -17.32 -24.59
N TYR A 560 2.73 -16.04 -24.86
CA TYR A 560 1.73 -14.98 -24.90
C TYR A 560 1.65 -14.28 -26.27
N ASP A 561 0.40 -14.04 -26.73
CA ASP A 561 0.05 -13.12 -27.82
C ASP A 561 -0.80 -11.97 -27.22
N PRO A 562 -0.16 -10.93 -26.59
CA PRO A 562 -0.86 -9.87 -25.90
C PRO A 562 -1.56 -8.93 -26.87
N LYS A 563 -2.80 -8.47 -26.53
CA LYS A 563 -3.58 -7.49 -27.29
C LYS A 563 -4.22 -6.44 -26.38
N GLY A 564 -4.42 -5.24 -26.91
CA GLY A 564 -5.03 -4.15 -26.16
C GLY A 564 -4.23 -3.79 -24.91
N ASP A 565 -4.87 -3.81 -23.74
CA ASP A 565 -4.27 -3.46 -22.46
C ASP A 565 -3.18 -4.44 -22.01
N GLU A 566 -3.25 -5.71 -22.43
CA GLU A 566 -2.24 -6.73 -22.13
C GLU A 566 -0.85 -6.36 -22.67
N VAL A 567 -0.77 -5.57 -23.75
CA VAL A 567 0.50 -5.05 -24.30
C VAL A 567 1.17 -4.12 -23.29
N LEU A 568 0.39 -3.31 -22.57
CA LEU A 568 0.90 -2.43 -21.53
C LEU A 568 1.42 -3.25 -20.34
N GLU A 569 0.70 -4.30 -19.97
CA GLU A 569 1.11 -5.22 -18.90
C GLU A 569 2.43 -5.94 -19.25
N VAL A 570 2.58 -6.44 -20.47
CA VAL A 570 3.84 -7.05 -20.93
C VAL A 570 4.98 -6.03 -20.92
N ASN A 571 4.76 -4.82 -21.39
CA ASN A 571 5.78 -3.77 -21.34
C ASN A 571 6.18 -3.43 -19.89
N GLN A 572 5.23 -3.41 -18.98
CA GLN A 572 5.48 -3.21 -17.55
C GLN A 572 6.32 -4.35 -16.97
N LEU A 573 6.03 -5.61 -17.31
CA LEU A 573 6.82 -6.77 -16.87
C LEU A 573 8.25 -6.71 -17.40
N LEU A 574 8.43 -6.36 -18.68
CA LEU A 574 9.74 -6.17 -19.29
C LEU A 574 10.52 -5.03 -18.62
N GLN A 575 9.87 -3.92 -18.35
CA GLN A 575 10.47 -2.80 -17.63
C GLN A 575 10.95 -3.21 -16.24
N VAL A 576 10.12 -3.96 -15.49
CA VAL A 576 10.47 -4.44 -14.15
C VAL A 576 11.72 -5.32 -14.18
N ILE A 577 11.82 -6.26 -15.12
CA ILE A 577 13.00 -7.13 -15.19
C ILE A 577 14.26 -6.36 -15.63
N ASP A 578 14.11 -5.36 -16.49
CA ASP A 578 15.20 -4.44 -16.88
C ASP A 578 15.68 -3.63 -15.67
N GLU A 579 14.77 -3.08 -14.86
CA GLU A 579 15.09 -2.36 -13.62
C GLU A 579 15.83 -3.27 -12.63
N ILE A 580 15.37 -4.51 -12.43
CA ILE A 580 16.03 -5.51 -11.56
C ILE A 580 17.46 -5.80 -12.05
N SER A 581 17.67 -5.97 -13.36
CA SER A 581 18.99 -6.18 -13.94
C SER A 581 19.92 -4.97 -13.77
N LEU A 582 19.41 -3.76 -13.97
CA LEU A 582 20.13 -2.51 -13.73
C LEU A 582 20.53 -2.33 -12.25
N ASP A 583 19.63 -2.64 -11.34
CA ASP A 583 19.89 -2.56 -9.89
C ASP A 583 20.93 -3.59 -9.46
N ALA A 584 20.87 -4.83 -9.95
CA ALA A 584 21.85 -5.87 -9.70
C ALA A 584 23.24 -5.47 -10.25
N SER A 585 23.28 -4.96 -11.48
CA SER A 585 24.52 -4.44 -12.11
C SER A 585 25.10 -3.28 -11.33
N SER A 586 24.27 -2.32 -10.88
CA SER A 586 24.69 -1.21 -10.01
C SER A 586 25.24 -1.70 -8.67
N GLY A 587 24.64 -2.76 -8.09
CA GLY A 587 25.13 -3.45 -6.91
C GLY A 587 26.40 -4.29 -7.17
N ARG A 588 26.83 -4.41 -8.43
CA ARG A 588 27.92 -5.31 -8.88
C ARG A 588 27.68 -6.77 -8.52
N TYR A 589 26.41 -7.18 -8.49
CA TYR A 589 26.03 -8.57 -8.22
C TYR A 589 26.19 -9.41 -9.48
N GLN A 590 27.09 -10.38 -9.44
CA GLN A 590 27.41 -11.28 -10.58
C GLN A 590 27.14 -12.75 -10.28
N ASP A 591 26.72 -13.06 -9.06
CA ASP A 591 26.38 -14.42 -8.68
C ASP A 591 25.07 -14.86 -9.32
N ASN A 592 24.85 -16.18 -9.33
CA ASN A 592 23.57 -16.73 -9.72
C ASN A 592 22.49 -16.38 -8.70
N ALA A 593 21.29 -16.13 -9.20
CA ALA A 593 20.08 -15.87 -8.45
C ALA A 593 19.15 -17.08 -8.55
N SER A 594 18.59 -17.53 -7.42
CA SER A 594 17.61 -18.59 -7.43
C SER A 594 16.30 -18.14 -8.06
N ARG A 595 15.53 -19.07 -8.62
CA ARG A 595 14.20 -18.83 -9.17
C ARG A 595 13.25 -18.19 -8.14
N GLN A 596 13.27 -18.71 -6.90
CA GLN A 596 12.39 -18.20 -5.83
C GLN A 596 12.71 -16.73 -5.50
N MET A 597 13.99 -16.38 -5.47
CA MET A 597 14.43 -15.00 -5.27
C MET A 597 13.96 -14.09 -6.43
N MET A 598 14.15 -14.53 -7.70
CA MET A 598 13.74 -13.74 -8.86
C MET A 598 12.23 -13.57 -8.93
N ALA A 599 11.45 -14.64 -8.69
CA ALA A 599 10.00 -14.57 -8.63
C ALA A 599 9.52 -13.60 -7.53
N TYR A 600 10.16 -13.63 -6.34
CA TYR A 600 9.88 -12.69 -5.27
C TYR A 600 10.19 -11.24 -5.68
N SER A 601 11.36 -10.99 -6.29
CA SER A 601 11.77 -9.65 -6.71
C SER A 601 10.85 -9.08 -7.79
N ILE A 602 10.46 -9.88 -8.78
CA ILE A 602 9.51 -9.48 -9.83
C ILE A 602 8.14 -9.16 -9.21
N ASN A 603 7.62 -10.02 -8.34
CA ASN A 603 6.34 -9.81 -7.68
C ASN A 603 6.32 -8.53 -6.84
N GLN A 604 7.39 -8.26 -6.08
CA GLN A 604 7.53 -7.03 -5.28
C GLN A 604 7.60 -5.78 -6.17
N ALA A 605 8.35 -5.82 -7.25
CA ALA A 605 8.50 -4.68 -8.15
C ALA A 605 7.19 -4.36 -8.89
N LEU A 606 6.47 -5.38 -9.39
CA LEU A 606 5.14 -5.21 -9.98
C LEU A 606 4.13 -4.62 -8.99
N SER A 607 4.12 -5.10 -7.75
CA SER A 607 3.22 -4.61 -6.69
C SER A 607 3.50 -3.14 -6.31
N ASN A 608 4.73 -2.67 -6.44
CA ASN A 608 5.13 -1.30 -6.09
C ASN A 608 4.85 -0.26 -7.20
N GLN A 609 4.67 -0.68 -8.46
CA GLN A 609 4.45 0.25 -9.59
C GLN A 609 3.03 0.84 -9.63
N ASP A 610 2.04 0.20 -9.02
CA ASP A 610 0.63 0.55 -9.14
C ASP A 610 0.19 1.81 -8.40
N SER A 611 0.96 2.29 -7.45
CA SER A 611 0.64 3.49 -6.67
C SER A 611 0.63 4.80 -7.48
N LYS A 612 0.96 4.76 -8.79
CA LYS A 612 0.99 5.93 -9.69
C LYS A 612 -0.26 6.13 -10.54
N ALA A 613 -1.18 5.16 -10.60
CA ALA A 613 -2.38 5.25 -11.45
C ALA A 613 -3.42 6.22 -10.88
N GLY A 614 -3.99 7.08 -11.75
CA GLY A 614 -4.87 8.20 -11.39
C GLY A 614 -5.96 7.92 -10.34
N PHE A 615 -6.02 8.75 -9.32
CA PHE A 615 -6.82 8.55 -8.09
C PHE A 615 -8.27 9.07 -8.16
N ILE A 616 -8.60 9.96 -9.11
CA ILE A 616 -9.94 10.56 -9.19
C ILE A 616 -10.64 10.04 -10.44
N SER A 617 -11.68 9.23 -10.25
CA SER A 617 -12.52 8.68 -11.31
C SER A 617 -13.98 9.04 -11.06
N GLY A 618 -14.85 8.85 -12.05
CA GLY A 618 -16.27 9.18 -11.97
C GLY A 618 -17.14 8.31 -11.04
N GLY A 619 -16.55 7.53 -10.12
CA GLY A 619 -17.23 6.61 -9.21
C GLY A 619 -16.76 6.71 -7.78
N VAL A 620 -17.33 5.86 -6.90
CA VAL A 620 -16.88 5.70 -5.50
C VAL A 620 -15.43 5.25 -5.48
N THR A 621 -14.58 5.95 -4.73
CA THR A 621 -13.16 5.61 -4.63
C THR A 621 -12.89 4.77 -3.38
N PHE A 622 -12.39 3.55 -3.57
CA PHE A 622 -11.87 2.67 -2.51
C PHE A 622 -10.34 2.72 -2.51
N ALA A 623 -9.73 2.95 -1.36
CA ALA A 623 -8.28 3.09 -1.23
C ALA A 623 -7.77 2.58 0.11
N THR A 624 -6.45 2.36 0.20
CA THR A 624 -5.80 2.31 1.51
C THR A 624 -5.75 3.71 2.14
N LEU A 625 -5.50 3.79 3.44
CA LEU A 625 -5.55 5.05 4.19
C LEU A 625 -4.54 6.12 3.74
N VAL A 626 -3.40 5.73 3.16
CA VAL A 626 -2.27 6.64 2.95
C VAL A 626 -2.40 7.55 1.71
N PRO A 627 -2.76 7.07 0.50
CA PRO A 627 -2.67 7.88 -0.73
C PRO A 627 -3.67 9.02 -0.83
N MET A 628 -4.82 8.91 -0.18
CA MET A 628 -5.93 9.88 -0.24
C MET A 628 -6.01 10.80 0.98
N ARG A 629 -4.92 10.87 1.72
CA ARG A 629 -4.77 11.64 2.95
C ARG A 629 -5.11 13.11 2.74
N SER A 630 -5.89 13.67 3.65
CA SER A 630 -6.24 15.11 3.74
C SER A 630 -7.00 15.70 2.54
N ILE A 631 -7.44 14.90 1.56
CA ILE A 631 -8.29 15.38 0.47
C ILE A 631 -9.73 15.50 0.99
N PRO A 632 -10.42 16.65 0.82
CA PRO A 632 -11.79 16.79 1.29
C PRO A 632 -12.78 16.05 0.39
N PHE A 633 -13.61 15.21 1.01
CA PHE A 633 -14.74 14.52 0.39
C PHE A 633 -16.02 14.82 1.18
N ARG A 634 -17.17 14.79 0.53
CA ARG A 634 -18.45 15.00 1.24
C ARG A 634 -18.77 13.83 2.16
N MET A 635 -18.48 12.60 1.72
CA MET A 635 -18.60 11.39 2.55
C MET A 635 -17.24 10.69 2.64
N VAL A 636 -16.77 10.45 3.85
CA VAL A 636 -15.58 9.64 4.13
C VAL A 636 -15.99 8.43 4.95
N ALA A 637 -15.67 7.24 4.45
CA ALA A 637 -15.95 5.98 5.10
C ALA A 637 -14.65 5.25 5.46
N LEU A 638 -14.53 4.82 6.72
CA LEU A 638 -13.45 3.96 7.21
C LEU A 638 -14.00 2.56 7.48
N MET A 639 -13.52 1.58 6.73
CA MET A 639 -13.90 0.17 6.87
C MET A 639 -12.79 -0.66 7.48
N GLY A 640 -13.15 -1.81 8.07
CA GLY A 640 -12.16 -2.74 8.61
C GLY A 640 -11.41 -2.20 9.82
N MET A 641 -12.04 -1.36 10.61
CA MET A 641 -11.44 -0.78 11.81
C MET A 641 -11.43 -1.80 12.95
N ASN A 642 -10.84 -2.97 12.71
CA ASN A 642 -10.82 -4.13 13.61
C ASN A 642 -9.68 -4.05 14.62
N ASP A 643 -9.89 -4.65 15.81
CA ASP A 643 -8.81 -4.83 16.79
C ASP A 643 -7.69 -5.71 16.20
N GLY A 644 -6.44 -5.29 16.41
CA GLY A 644 -5.26 -5.95 15.89
C GLY A 644 -4.93 -5.68 14.41
N GLU A 645 -5.88 -5.16 13.60
CA GLU A 645 -5.65 -4.76 12.20
C GLU A 645 -5.37 -3.25 12.09
N TYR A 646 -5.98 -2.45 12.97
CA TYR A 646 -5.80 -1.00 13.02
C TYR A 646 -5.74 -0.47 14.45
N PRO A 647 -4.83 0.47 14.81
CA PRO A 647 -3.69 0.92 14.00
C PRO A 647 -2.68 -0.22 13.78
N ARG A 648 -2.01 -0.22 12.62
CA ARG A 648 -1.05 -1.25 12.25
C ARG A 648 0.11 -1.25 13.23
N ASP A 649 0.36 -2.39 13.86
CA ASP A 649 1.46 -2.57 14.80
C ASP A 649 2.55 -3.42 14.13
N VAL A 650 3.58 -2.75 13.60
CA VAL A 650 4.72 -3.42 13.00
C VAL A 650 5.77 -3.61 14.08
N ARG A 651 6.04 -4.87 14.43
CA ARG A 651 7.11 -5.19 15.35
C ARG A 651 8.45 -4.92 14.68
N PRO A 652 9.30 -4.07 15.26
CA PRO A 652 10.62 -3.82 14.72
C PRO A 652 11.46 -5.10 14.76
N HIS A 653 12.39 -5.23 13.84
CA HIS A 653 13.37 -6.31 13.88
C HIS A 653 14.26 -6.16 15.12
N SER A 654 14.75 -7.30 15.64
CA SER A 654 15.60 -7.29 16.84
C SER A 654 16.89 -6.47 16.67
N PHE A 655 17.33 -6.30 15.43
CA PHE A 655 18.51 -5.52 15.05
C PHE A 655 18.20 -4.07 14.64
N ASP A 656 16.95 -3.64 14.72
CA ASP A 656 16.56 -2.25 14.44
C ASP A 656 17.02 -1.34 15.60
N LEU A 657 17.93 -0.42 15.30
CA LEU A 657 18.50 0.50 16.29
C LEU A 657 17.49 1.57 16.73
N PHE A 658 16.45 1.88 15.94
CA PHE A 658 15.39 2.78 16.39
C PHE A 658 14.64 2.21 17.58
N ALA A 659 14.43 0.88 17.62
CA ALA A 659 13.72 0.22 18.72
C ALA A 659 14.48 0.29 20.06
N SER A 660 15.81 0.37 20.02
CA SER A 660 16.68 0.43 21.20
C SER A 660 17.10 1.85 21.59
N SER A 661 16.78 2.85 20.76
CA SER A 661 17.18 4.25 20.94
C SER A 661 16.01 5.12 21.41
N PRO A 662 16.27 6.21 22.16
CA PRO A 662 15.24 7.19 22.48
C PRO A 662 14.61 7.78 21.22
N ALA A 663 13.29 7.85 21.18
CA ALA A 663 12.59 8.50 20.10
C ALA A 663 12.94 10.00 20.03
N ARG A 664 13.13 10.53 18.82
CA ARG A 664 13.37 11.96 18.56
C ARG A 664 12.14 12.56 17.87
N LYS A 665 11.96 13.88 17.99
CA LYS A 665 10.91 14.61 17.26
C LYS A 665 11.09 14.38 15.76
N GLY A 666 9.99 14.06 15.09
CA GLY A 666 9.98 13.77 13.66
C GLY A 666 10.33 12.32 13.28
N ASP A 667 10.56 11.43 14.25
CA ASP A 667 10.71 10.00 13.99
C ASP A 667 9.38 9.41 13.46
N ARG A 668 9.49 8.54 12.47
CA ARG A 668 8.31 7.91 11.90
C ARG A 668 7.88 6.68 12.70
N SER A 669 6.60 6.61 13.02
CA SER A 669 5.97 5.45 13.64
C SER A 669 4.68 5.14 12.91
N LYS A 670 4.57 3.95 12.30
CA LYS A 670 3.34 3.52 11.59
C LYS A 670 2.10 3.63 12.47
N LYS A 671 2.23 3.30 13.75
CA LYS A 671 1.15 3.40 14.71
C LYS A 671 0.70 4.84 14.97
N LEU A 672 1.62 5.78 15.05
CA LEU A 672 1.31 7.20 15.20
C LEU A 672 0.79 7.79 13.89
N ASP A 673 1.36 7.36 12.75
CA ASP A 673 0.85 7.71 11.42
C ASP A 673 -0.62 7.30 11.27
N ASP A 674 -0.98 6.05 11.59
CA ASP A 674 -2.36 5.56 11.48
C ASP A 674 -3.32 6.32 12.42
N ARG A 675 -2.90 6.62 13.64
CA ARG A 675 -3.71 7.43 14.56
C ARG A 675 -3.98 8.82 14.01
N TYR A 676 -2.97 9.45 13.43
CA TYR A 676 -3.11 10.77 12.83
C TYR A 676 -3.92 10.72 11.53
N LEU A 677 -3.80 9.64 10.74
CA LEU A 677 -4.64 9.39 9.56
C LEU A 677 -6.13 9.31 9.90
N PHE A 678 -6.51 8.71 11.03
CA PHE A 678 -7.89 8.70 11.48
C PHE A 678 -8.39 10.12 11.78
N LEU A 679 -7.59 10.94 12.46
CA LEU A 679 -7.93 12.35 12.71
C LEU A 679 -8.09 13.13 11.41
N GLU A 680 -7.18 12.97 10.45
CA GLU A 680 -7.26 13.63 9.16
C GLU A 680 -8.46 13.17 8.33
N ALA A 681 -8.82 11.89 8.38
CA ALA A 681 -10.02 11.34 7.75
C ALA A 681 -11.30 11.98 8.33
N LEU A 682 -11.37 12.09 9.65
CA LEU A 682 -12.47 12.77 10.35
C LEU A 682 -12.59 14.25 9.92
N LEU A 683 -11.47 14.96 9.87
CA LEU A 683 -11.44 16.38 9.49
C LEU A 683 -11.72 16.59 8.00
N SER A 684 -11.40 15.62 7.13
CA SER A 684 -11.63 15.71 5.69
C SER A 684 -13.07 15.37 5.26
N ALA A 685 -13.86 14.72 6.11
CA ALA A 685 -15.27 14.43 5.84
C ALA A 685 -16.09 15.72 5.84
N GLY A 686 -16.78 16.04 4.73
CA GLY A 686 -17.60 17.26 4.60
C GLY A 686 -18.95 17.14 5.31
N GLU A 687 -19.71 16.09 5.00
CA GLU A 687 -21.11 15.92 5.45
C GLU A 687 -21.32 14.65 6.26
N MET A 688 -20.54 13.58 5.98
CA MET A 688 -20.72 12.28 6.62
C MET A 688 -19.38 11.62 6.92
N PHE A 689 -19.21 11.18 8.16
CA PHE A 689 -18.11 10.34 8.61
C PHE A 689 -18.66 8.98 9.03
N TYR A 690 -18.34 7.96 8.25
CA TYR A 690 -18.79 6.58 8.43
C TYR A 690 -17.63 5.70 8.92
N VAL A 691 -17.87 4.87 9.93
CA VAL A 691 -16.88 3.92 10.44
C VAL A 691 -17.52 2.54 10.52
N SER A 692 -16.84 1.48 10.08
CA SER A 692 -17.32 0.12 10.30
C SER A 692 -16.22 -0.83 10.75
N PHE A 693 -16.64 -1.88 11.46
CA PHE A 693 -15.77 -2.95 11.92
C PHE A 693 -16.52 -4.26 12.11
N VAL A 694 -15.78 -5.38 12.08
CA VAL A 694 -16.33 -6.72 12.37
C VAL A 694 -16.38 -6.92 13.88
N GLY A 695 -17.47 -6.46 14.50
CA GLY A 695 -17.65 -6.50 15.96
C GLY A 695 -18.40 -7.72 16.48
N LYS A 696 -18.78 -8.67 15.59
CA LYS A 696 -19.46 -9.91 15.99
C LYS A 696 -18.95 -11.13 15.23
N GLY A 697 -18.89 -12.26 15.91
CA GLY A 697 -18.48 -13.52 15.31
C GLY A 697 -19.57 -14.11 14.39
N VAL A 698 -19.21 -14.55 13.17
CA VAL A 698 -20.13 -15.17 12.20
C VAL A 698 -20.75 -16.47 12.73
N ARG A 699 -19.99 -17.27 13.50
CA ARG A 699 -20.42 -18.61 13.96
C ARG A 699 -21.07 -18.61 15.34
N ASP A 700 -20.56 -17.75 16.22
CA ASP A 700 -20.91 -17.76 17.64
C ASP A 700 -21.60 -16.49 18.13
N ASN A 701 -21.73 -15.50 17.25
CA ASN A 701 -22.30 -14.17 17.52
C ASN A 701 -21.67 -13.46 18.75
N LYS A 702 -20.45 -13.86 19.14
CA LYS A 702 -19.73 -13.22 20.24
C LYS A 702 -19.27 -11.84 19.85
N ASP A 703 -19.32 -10.93 20.82
CA ASP A 703 -18.80 -9.59 20.64
C ASP A 703 -17.27 -9.60 20.45
N ARG A 704 -16.79 -8.80 19.51
CA ARG A 704 -15.39 -8.50 19.27
C ARG A 704 -15.16 -7.01 19.47
N PRO A 705 -14.10 -6.62 20.16
CA PRO A 705 -13.82 -5.20 20.36
C PRO A 705 -13.48 -4.52 19.03
N PRO A 706 -13.82 -3.23 18.87
CA PRO A 706 -13.31 -2.42 17.79
C PRO A 706 -11.81 -2.15 17.98
N SER A 707 -11.18 -1.54 16.98
CA SER A 707 -9.83 -0.97 17.14
C SER A 707 -9.80 0.02 18.32
N VAL A 708 -8.64 0.15 18.94
CA VAL A 708 -8.45 1.10 20.06
C VAL A 708 -8.84 2.53 19.67
N VAL A 709 -8.56 2.93 18.42
CA VAL A 709 -8.90 4.27 17.91
C VAL A 709 -10.42 4.46 17.84
N VAL A 710 -11.16 3.45 17.35
CA VAL A 710 -12.62 3.50 17.30
C VAL A 710 -13.21 3.46 18.71
N GLY A 711 -12.61 2.70 19.63
CA GLY A 711 -13.03 2.73 21.04
C GLY A 711 -12.88 4.11 21.70
N GLU A 712 -11.76 4.80 21.45
CA GLU A 712 -11.55 6.19 21.89
C GLU A 712 -12.56 7.13 21.26
N TRP A 713 -12.87 6.94 19.97
CA TRP A 713 -13.89 7.70 19.24
C TRP A 713 -15.29 7.49 19.81
N GLN A 714 -15.73 6.25 20.07
CA GLN A 714 -16.99 5.92 20.69
C GLN A 714 -17.11 6.54 22.09
N HIS A 715 -16.04 6.46 22.89
CA HIS A 715 -15.99 7.06 24.21
C HIS A 715 -16.16 8.59 24.17
N TYR A 716 -15.48 9.25 23.21
CA TYR A 716 -15.62 10.69 23.00
C TYR A 716 -17.07 11.07 22.65
N LEU A 717 -17.69 10.36 21.70
CA LEU A 717 -19.09 10.62 21.30
C LEU A 717 -20.07 10.41 22.46
N GLN A 718 -19.88 9.35 23.24
CA GLN A 718 -20.69 9.07 24.43
C GLN A 718 -20.55 10.18 25.47
N ALA A 719 -19.36 10.74 25.66
CA ALA A 719 -19.16 11.82 26.61
C ALA A 719 -19.78 13.13 26.13
N VAL A 720 -19.62 13.48 24.84
CA VAL A 720 -20.12 14.74 24.26
C VAL A 720 -21.64 14.74 24.06
N PHE A 721 -22.20 13.64 23.54
CA PHE A 721 -23.61 13.58 23.16
C PHE A 721 -24.49 12.74 24.11
N GLY A 722 -23.89 11.97 25.02
CA GLY A 722 -24.64 11.12 25.97
C GLY A 722 -25.29 9.89 25.32
N GLU A 723 -25.06 9.63 24.02
CA GLU A 723 -25.69 8.57 23.24
C GLU A 723 -24.67 7.69 22.54
N ASP A 724 -25.02 6.43 22.30
CA ASP A 724 -24.24 5.49 21.49
C ASP A 724 -24.60 5.68 20.01
N TYR A 725 -23.59 5.98 19.19
CA TYR A 725 -23.72 6.12 17.72
C TYR A 725 -23.59 4.78 16.99
N SER A 726 -23.46 3.67 17.70
CA SER A 726 -23.21 2.36 17.13
C SER A 726 -24.49 1.67 16.66
N ILE A 727 -24.51 1.26 15.40
CA ILE A 727 -25.61 0.55 14.76
C ILE A 727 -25.18 -0.91 14.54
N THR A 728 -25.81 -1.85 15.27
CA THR A 728 -25.54 -3.28 15.09
C THR A 728 -26.40 -3.88 13.99
N HIS A 729 -25.77 -4.41 12.96
CA HIS A 729 -26.41 -5.04 11.82
C HIS A 729 -26.76 -6.51 12.06
N ALA A 730 -27.78 -7.00 11.37
CA ALA A 730 -28.10 -8.42 11.37
C ALA A 730 -27.03 -9.18 10.53
N LEU A 731 -26.76 -10.44 10.93
CA LEU A 731 -25.82 -11.32 10.23
C LEU A 731 -26.20 -11.49 8.75
N GLN A 732 -27.49 -11.65 8.48
CA GLN A 732 -28.00 -11.96 7.14
C GLN A 732 -28.65 -10.73 6.49
N PRO A 733 -28.37 -10.44 5.20
CA PRO A 733 -28.94 -9.31 4.49
C PRO A 733 -30.46 -9.39 4.32
N PHE A 734 -31.01 -10.60 4.35
CA PHE A 734 -32.44 -10.87 4.26
C PHE A 734 -33.19 -10.83 5.61
N SER A 735 -32.58 -10.31 6.67
CA SER A 735 -33.26 -10.15 7.97
C SER A 735 -34.44 -9.17 7.82
N ARG A 736 -35.61 -9.57 8.42
CA ARG A 736 -36.82 -8.73 8.42
C ARG A 736 -36.61 -7.36 9.06
N ARG A 737 -35.60 -7.18 9.92
CA ARG A 737 -35.24 -5.90 10.55
C ARG A 737 -34.93 -4.80 9.55
N TYR A 738 -34.44 -5.14 8.34
CA TYR A 738 -34.11 -4.17 7.29
C TYR A 738 -35.36 -3.63 6.56
N TYR A 739 -36.53 -4.28 6.71
CA TYR A 739 -37.74 -4.02 5.94
C TYR A 739 -38.95 -3.66 6.83
N GLN A 740 -38.77 -3.60 8.15
CA GLN A 740 -39.83 -3.35 9.14
C GLN A 740 -39.78 -1.95 9.79
N GLY A 741 -38.86 -1.08 9.39
CA GLY A 741 -38.75 0.29 9.90
C GLY A 741 -37.99 0.43 11.23
N ASP A 742 -37.24 -0.59 11.66
CA ASP A 742 -36.44 -0.61 12.90
C ASP A 742 -35.13 0.24 12.79
N GLY A 743 -35.08 1.26 11.94
CA GLY A 743 -33.89 2.09 11.74
C GLY A 743 -32.80 1.48 10.85
N LEU A 744 -32.89 0.18 10.52
CA LEU A 744 -32.04 -0.48 9.54
C LEU A 744 -32.72 -0.42 8.16
N GLN A 745 -31.92 -0.19 7.11
CA GLN A 745 -32.43 -0.09 5.75
C GLN A 745 -31.60 -0.95 4.81
N SER A 746 -32.24 -1.52 3.78
CA SER A 746 -31.60 -2.19 2.66
C SER A 746 -32.32 -1.82 1.38
N PHE A 747 -31.55 -1.70 0.28
CA PHE A 747 -32.05 -1.40 -1.06
C PHE A 747 -32.13 -2.64 -1.95
N SER A 748 -31.91 -3.84 -1.40
CA SER A 748 -32.03 -5.09 -2.16
C SER A 748 -33.47 -5.40 -2.49
N THR A 749 -33.87 -5.24 -3.75
CA THR A 749 -35.20 -5.60 -4.28
C THR A 749 -35.44 -7.10 -4.19
N LEU A 750 -34.42 -7.91 -4.44
CA LEU A 750 -34.50 -9.38 -4.36
C LEU A 750 -34.96 -9.86 -2.97
N TRP A 751 -34.34 -9.36 -1.91
CA TRP A 751 -34.70 -9.74 -0.55
C TRP A 751 -36.04 -9.15 -0.12
N HIS A 752 -36.37 -7.94 -0.57
CA HIS A 752 -37.68 -7.35 -0.34
C HIS A 752 -38.81 -8.18 -0.95
N GLU A 753 -38.66 -8.60 -2.19
CA GLU A 753 -39.62 -9.45 -2.91
C GLU A 753 -39.73 -10.83 -2.24
N ALA A 754 -38.59 -11.45 -1.90
CA ALA A 754 -38.57 -12.74 -1.21
C ALA A 754 -39.27 -12.72 0.16
N LEU A 755 -39.13 -11.63 0.92
CA LEU A 755 -39.81 -11.46 2.20
C LEU A 755 -41.27 -11.05 2.08
N SER A 756 -41.68 -10.48 0.95
CA SER A 756 -43.06 -10.07 0.65
C SER A 756 -43.85 -11.17 -0.04
N ALA A 757 -43.21 -12.22 -0.52
CA ALA A 757 -43.87 -13.39 -1.08
C ALA A 757 -44.72 -14.08 -0.03
N ASN A 758 -45.99 -14.40 -0.40
CA ASN A 758 -46.98 -15.01 0.52
C ASN A 758 -46.44 -16.32 1.09
N GLU A 759 -46.77 -16.57 2.36
CA GLU A 759 -46.47 -17.82 3.11
C GLU A 759 -47.07 -19.08 2.45
N ASP A 760 -47.98 -18.94 1.48
CA ASP A 760 -48.65 -20.05 0.74
C ASP A 760 -47.86 -20.55 -0.47
N ALA A 761 -46.71 -19.99 -0.80
CA ALA A 761 -45.86 -20.54 -1.85
C ALA A 761 -45.19 -21.83 -1.36
N PRO A 762 -45.20 -22.95 -2.14
CA PRO A 762 -44.53 -24.18 -1.75
C PRO A 762 -43.04 -23.95 -1.46
N ALA A 763 -42.58 -24.40 -0.30
CA ALA A 763 -41.27 -24.13 0.25
C ALA A 763 -40.10 -24.76 -0.59
N PHE A 764 -40.42 -25.62 -1.55
CA PHE A 764 -39.43 -26.28 -2.41
C PHE A 764 -39.95 -26.44 -3.82
N MET A 765 -39.11 -26.17 -4.84
CA MET A 765 -39.34 -26.70 -6.18
C MET A 765 -39.21 -28.22 -6.11
N GLU A 766 -40.28 -28.94 -6.47
CA GLU A 766 -40.14 -30.38 -6.78
C GLU A 766 -39.21 -30.48 -8.00
N THR A 767 -38.10 -31.22 -7.81
CA THR A 767 -37.13 -31.54 -8.85
C THR A 767 -37.69 -32.49 -9.87
#